data_eace0cb486bb61923e8ad4667c12e387
#
_entry.id   eace0cb486bb61923e8ad4667c12e387
#
_cell.length_a   1.000
_cell.length_b   1.000
_cell.length_c   1.000
_cell.angle_alpha   90.00
_cell.angle_beta   90.00
_cell.angle_gamma   90.00
#
_symmetry.space_group_name_H-M   'P 1'
#
loop_
_entity.id
_entity.type
_entity.pdbx_description
1 polymer ?
#
loop_
_entity_poly.entity_id
_entity_poly.type
_entity_poly.pdbx_seq_one_letter_code
_entity_poly.pdbx_strand_id
1 'polypeptide(L)'
;MKLHIALWLCVSSICISYSQIKQDTINTKTTQLPEVIVTGNSNTDPTHSTVKNDYQKKGIQPKNVADLFSEINGFSTIKRGNYAIDPTFRASAYEQLNVMYDGGTKAVHACPNRMDPVTTHVIPEEIEKIEVVKGPYTVRYGATFGGIINMVTKDPNKLDKGFHGKASAGYETNGNALVNMLQLQHVSNKFNITGNIGYRDFDDYEDGQNTTIPSAFRSTDYGLKLGYNLTAKQYIQGHWRQSFGRDIKHVGLPMDTEFDNSTIVSLDYRAEDISNTLKGITAKGFYSYVDHLMTNENRANFNMVFASSPVTSTTIGGKLETHWLFNNNVNLYVGTDANLIGRDGTRTRTIKMMNGNMLPNPMVRQDKIWQDASLNDIGVFSEAKYQINKTTFTAGLRLDFVNANAENLENDFASIYGNDVKQSETNISSTLSLKHNISSNTIMEVAYGRGVRTANMAERFINHFTVGQDSYEYLGNPLLKPEINNQFEIGFQGHSKLNELNNFSYQLSAFYSVYDNYISAVVDTSIPRKFMPMLQPQFTKVFTNIDDAYKTGLEFMFKFELLEDYYFQNQSAYVRTKNKDFGESLPLNPPFTSTFSIGVDKENYWAKAQYNLTSKQSHIAPSFGETETAGYETLDVKLGATLFKNITLGVACLNVFDETYSNHLNFSYRNQPDFNMSPITEPGRNFTAFLQYKF
;
A
#
# COMPACT_ATOMS: atom_id res chain seq x y z
N MET A 1 -31.46 -8.21 -22.94
CA MET A 1 -31.12 -9.45 -23.67
C MET A 1 -29.71 -9.97 -23.38
N LYS A 2 -28.83 -9.21 -22.69
CA LYS A 2 -27.48 -9.67 -22.28
C LYS A 2 -27.42 -10.36 -20.91
N LEU A 3 -28.44 -10.22 -20.08
CA LEU A 3 -28.48 -10.79 -18.71
C LEU A 3 -28.87 -12.28 -18.68
N HIS A 4 -29.54 -12.79 -19.71
CA HIS A 4 -30.00 -14.18 -19.74
C HIS A 4 -28.96 -15.18 -20.24
N ILE A 5 -27.87 -14.72 -20.85
CA ILE A 5 -26.82 -15.63 -21.39
C ILE A 5 -25.81 -15.97 -20.28
N ALA A 6 -25.55 -15.06 -19.33
CA ALA A 6 -24.65 -15.32 -18.21
C ALA A 6 -25.22 -16.30 -17.18
N LEU A 7 -26.55 -16.30 -17.00
CA LEU A 7 -27.21 -17.23 -16.06
C LEU A 7 -27.30 -18.66 -16.63
N TRP A 8 -27.34 -18.85 -17.95
CA TRP A 8 -27.42 -20.17 -18.59
C TRP A 8 -26.07 -20.90 -18.66
N LEU A 9 -24.97 -20.19 -18.69
CA LEU A 9 -23.62 -20.79 -18.65
C LEU A 9 -23.22 -21.28 -17.25
N CYS A 10 -23.81 -20.74 -16.18
CA CYS A 10 -23.57 -21.22 -14.82
C CYS A 10 -24.40 -22.44 -14.42
N VAL A 11 -25.49 -22.76 -15.14
CA VAL A 11 -26.41 -23.84 -14.76
C VAL A 11 -26.13 -25.16 -15.51
N SER A 12 -25.35 -25.13 -16.59
CA SER A 12 -25.15 -26.32 -17.45
C SER A 12 -23.94 -27.20 -17.11
N SER A 13 -23.19 -26.92 -16.02
CA SER A 13 -21.98 -27.66 -15.66
C SER A 13 -22.05 -28.40 -14.30
N ILE A 14 -23.22 -28.71 -13.79
CA ILE A 14 -23.33 -29.59 -12.60
C ILE A 14 -23.34 -31.02 -13.05
N CYS A 15 -22.18 -31.57 -13.41
CA CYS A 15 -21.96 -33.01 -13.45
C CYS A 15 -21.41 -33.49 -12.10
N ILE A 16 -22.22 -34.21 -11.36
CA ILE A 16 -21.89 -34.77 -10.05
C ILE A 16 -20.94 -35.96 -10.27
N SER A 17 -19.70 -35.80 -9.83
CA SER A 17 -18.78 -36.95 -9.68
C SER A 17 -18.64 -37.30 -8.20
N TYR A 18 -19.22 -38.41 -7.77
CA TYR A 18 -18.93 -38.99 -6.46
C TYR A 18 -17.58 -39.68 -6.50
N SER A 19 -16.62 -39.22 -5.74
CA SER A 19 -15.38 -39.94 -5.43
C SER A 19 -15.38 -40.31 -3.95
N GLN A 20 -15.29 -41.61 -3.65
CA GLN A 20 -15.13 -42.13 -2.29
C GLN A 20 -13.68 -41.87 -1.83
N ILE A 21 -13.53 -41.17 -0.73
CA ILE A 21 -12.22 -40.94 -0.07
C ILE A 21 -12.05 -42.01 1.01
N LYS A 22 -11.04 -42.86 0.86
CA LYS A 22 -10.47 -43.64 1.96
C LYS A 22 -9.55 -42.73 2.79
N GLN A 23 -9.84 -42.63 4.05
CA GLN A 23 -9.08 -41.92 5.05
C GLN A 23 -7.87 -42.76 5.48
N ASP A 24 -6.68 -42.44 5.00
CA ASP A 24 -5.41 -42.90 5.59
C ASP A 24 -4.75 -41.76 6.33
N THR A 25 -4.78 -41.86 7.65
CA THR A 25 -4.08 -40.97 8.56
C THR A 25 -2.59 -41.26 8.51
N ILE A 26 -1.82 -40.45 7.74
CA ILE A 26 -0.37 -40.36 7.87
C ILE A 26 -0.07 -39.00 8.44
N ASN A 27 0.41 -38.98 9.69
CA ASN A 27 0.97 -37.80 10.37
C ASN A 27 2.28 -37.36 9.67
N THR A 28 2.19 -36.58 8.61
CA THR A 28 3.35 -35.86 8.09
C THR A 28 3.40 -34.50 8.78
N LYS A 29 4.43 -34.28 9.59
CA LYS A 29 4.83 -32.96 10.04
C LYS A 29 5.02 -32.10 8.78
N THR A 30 4.05 -31.26 8.46
CA THR A 30 4.19 -30.23 7.45
C THR A 30 5.22 -29.23 7.98
N THR A 31 6.39 -29.22 7.38
CA THR A 31 7.41 -28.19 7.61
C THR A 31 6.80 -26.88 7.15
N GLN A 32 6.44 -26.01 8.09
CA GLN A 32 5.98 -24.66 7.75
C GLN A 32 7.17 -23.91 7.15
N LEU A 33 6.99 -23.42 5.92
CA LEU A 33 7.96 -22.50 5.31
C LEU A 33 8.11 -21.28 6.23
N PRO A 34 9.35 -20.78 6.46
CA PRO A 34 9.54 -19.63 7.31
C PRO A 34 8.79 -18.42 6.74
N GLU A 35 7.97 -17.80 7.57
CA GLU A 35 7.29 -16.56 7.24
C GLU A 35 8.32 -15.47 6.91
N VAL A 36 8.04 -14.70 5.86
CA VAL A 36 9.05 -13.84 5.23
C VAL A 36 9.55 -12.71 6.14
N ILE A 37 8.71 -12.19 7.02
CA ILE A 37 9.07 -11.10 7.95
C ILE A 37 9.02 -11.55 9.40
N VAL A 38 8.07 -12.36 9.79
CA VAL A 38 7.84 -12.72 11.19
C VAL A 38 8.27 -14.16 11.41
N THR A 39 9.50 -14.35 11.87
CA THR A 39 9.99 -15.62 12.43
C THR A 39 9.55 -15.70 13.90
N GLY A 40 8.36 -16.16 14.15
CA GLY A 40 7.79 -16.30 15.47
C GLY A 40 6.27 -16.38 15.41
N ASN A 41 5.64 -16.90 16.43
CA ASN A 41 4.17 -17.02 16.51
C ASN A 41 3.50 -15.69 16.15
N SER A 42 2.64 -15.72 15.16
CA SER A 42 2.15 -14.65 14.29
C SER A 42 1.38 -13.47 14.92
N ASN A 43 1.38 -13.29 16.24
CA ASN A 43 0.58 -12.23 16.89
C ASN A 43 1.30 -11.52 18.04
N THR A 44 2.65 -11.45 18.06
CA THR A 44 3.26 -11.27 19.37
C THR A 44 4.31 -10.20 19.53
N ASP A 45 4.59 -9.39 18.52
CA ASP A 45 5.61 -8.34 18.68
C ASP A 45 4.94 -6.95 18.61
N PRO A 46 5.05 -6.10 19.64
CA PRO A 46 4.46 -4.76 19.66
C PRO A 46 4.85 -3.87 18.48
N THR A 47 6.08 -4.01 17.97
CA THR A 47 6.59 -3.26 16.82
C THR A 47 6.25 -3.90 15.45
N HIS A 48 5.64 -5.08 15.45
CA HIS A 48 5.22 -5.82 14.26
C HIS A 48 3.73 -6.14 14.35
N SER A 49 3.07 -6.17 13.20
CA SER A 49 1.67 -6.55 13.11
C SER A 49 1.47 -7.44 11.88
N THR A 50 0.70 -8.51 12.06
CA THR A 50 0.27 -9.37 10.96
C THR A 50 -1.24 -9.43 10.97
N VAL A 51 -1.87 -9.03 9.86
CA VAL A 51 -3.32 -9.05 9.70
C VAL A 51 -3.68 -9.98 8.55
N LYS A 52 -4.49 -11.01 8.85
CA LYS A 52 -5.05 -11.87 7.80
C LYS A 52 -6.00 -11.07 6.92
N ASN A 53 -5.91 -11.30 5.63
CA ASN A 53 -6.83 -10.69 4.69
C ASN A 53 -8.16 -11.43 4.68
N ASP A 54 -9.10 -10.95 5.45
CA ASP A 54 -10.47 -11.43 5.52
C ASP A 54 -11.43 -10.39 4.90
N TYR A 55 -11.15 -10.00 3.63
CA TYR A 55 -11.89 -8.94 2.95
C TYR A 55 -13.40 -9.21 2.88
N GLN A 56 -13.83 -10.47 2.92
CA GLN A 56 -15.23 -10.85 2.93
C GLN A 56 -15.96 -10.33 4.18
N LYS A 57 -15.30 -10.42 5.35
CA LYS A 57 -15.84 -9.87 6.61
C LYS A 57 -15.79 -8.35 6.66
N LYS A 58 -15.03 -7.71 5.78
CA LYS A 58 -14.98 -6.25 5.67
C LYS A 58 -16.24 -5.67 5.01
N GLY A 59 -16.96 -6.47 4.24
CA GLY A 59 -18.21 -6.06 3.58
C GLY A 59 -18.03 -5.07 2.42
N ILE A 60 -16.81 -4.86 1.94
CA ILE A 60 -16.48 -4.00 0.81
C ILE A 60 -16.05 -4.84 -0.39
N GLN A 61 -16.21 -4.28 -1.59
CA GLN A 61 -15.56 -4.81 -2.78
C GLN A 61 -14.24 -4.06 -2.96
N PRO A 62 -13.07 -4.71 -2.76
CA PRO A 62 -11.80 -3.99 -2.78
C PRO A 62 -11.53 -3.38 -4.15
N LYS A 63 -11.32 -2.06 -4.20
CA LYS A 63 -10.92 -1.32 -5.40
C LYS A 63 -9.49 -1.65 -5.77
N ASN A 64 -8.63 -1.59 -4.76
CA ASN A 64 -7.23 -2.00 -4.82
C ASN A 64 -6.77 -2.51 -3.44
N VAL A 65 -5.48 -2.85 -3.30
CA VAL A 65 -4.95 -3.40 -2.04
C VAL A 65 -5.02 -2.39 -0.88
N ALA A 66 -5.09 -1.08 -1.13
CA ALA A 66 -5.16 -0.08 -0.06
C ALA A 66 -6.43 -0.23 0.80
N ASP A 67 -7.55 -0.70 0.23
CA ASP A 67 -8.78 -0.98 0.98
C ASP A 67 -8.60 -2.09 2.03
N LEU A 68 -7.60 -2.95 1.87
CA LEU A 68 -7.30 -4.00 2.83
C LEU A 68 -6.68 -3.47 4.13
N PHE A 69 -6.12 -2.25 4.11
CA PHE A 69 -5.50 -1.63 5.29
C PHE A 69 -6.49 -0.93 6.22
N SER A 70 -7.75 -0.74 5.81
CA SER A 70 -8.76 0.04 6.54
C SER A 70 -9.02 -0.39 7.98
N GLU A 71 -8.75 -1.66 8.32
CA GLU A 71 -8.92 -2.20 9.68
C GLU A 71 -7.60 -2.38 10.43
N ILE A 72 -6.49 -1.86 9.91
CA ILE A 72 -5.19 -1.91 10.58
C ILE A 72 -4.96 -0.59 11.31
N ASN A 73 -4.78 -0.66 12.63
CA ASN A 73 -4.59 0.51 13.47
C ASN A 73 -3.39 1.36 13.02
N GLY A 74 -3.54 2.68 12.97
CA GLY A 74 -2.52 3.62 12.51
C GLY A 74 -2.42 3.83 11.00
N PHE A 75 -3.23 3.09 10.18
CA PHE A 75 -3.34 3.33 8.75
C PHE A 75 -4.39 4.38 8.41
N SER A 76 -4.12 5.11 7.34
CA SER A 76 -5.06 5.98 6.63
C SER A 76 -4.78 5.89 5.13
N THR A 77 -5.61 6.50 4.30
CA THR A 77 -5.44 6.46 2.85
C THR A 77 -5.41 7.85 2.25
N ILE A 78 -4.62 8.05 1.22
CA ILE A 78 -4.62 9.23 0.37
C ILE A 78 -5.40 8.89 -0.90
N LYS A 79 -6.52 9.56 -1.14
CA LYS A 79 -7.42 9.30 -2.26
C LYS A 79 -7.37 10.43 -3.29
N ARG A 80 -7.19 10.07 -4.57
CA ARG A 80 -7.26 10.99 -5.74
C ARG A 80 -8.44 10.67 -6.65
N GLY A 81 -9.08 9.54 -6.44
CA GLY A 81 -10.19 8.90 -7.09
C GLY A 81 -10.28 7.46 -6.59
N ASN A 82 -11.27 6.68 -7.01
CA ASN A 82 -11.45 5.31 -6.50
C ASN A 82 -10.30 4.36 -6.90
N TYR A 83 -9.61 4.61 -8.00
CA TYR A 83 -8.48 3.80 -8.44
C TYR A 83 -7.19 4.20 -7.72
N ALA A 84 -6.86 5.47 -7.65
CA ALA A 84 -5.61 5.99 -7.11
C ALA A 84 -5.68 6.22 -5.60
N ILE A 85 -5.45 5.17 -4.83
CA ILE A 85 -5.46 5.18 -3.36
C ILE A 85 -4.11 4.69 -2.84
N ASP A 86 -3.35 5.58 -2.19
CA ASP A 86 -2.11 5.24 -1.51
C ASP A 86 -2.34 4.99 -0.01
N PRO A 87 -1.68 4.00 0.60
CA PRO A 87 -1.70 3.85 2.05
C PRO A 87 -0.78 4.87 2.72
N THR A 88 -1.16 5.29 3.91
CA THR A 88 -0.28 5.97 4.86
C THR A 88 -0.25 5.20 6.17
N PHE A 89 0.86 5.28 6.88
CA PHE A 89 0.99 4.68 8.20
C PHE A 89 1.69 5.64 9.15
N ARG A 90 1.02 5.99 10.26
CA ARG A 90 1.58 6.90 11.26
C ARG A 90 2.10 8.22 10.64
N ALA A 91 1.33 8.86 9.76
CA ALA A 91 1.72 10.05 9.01
C ALA A 91 3.01 9.88 8.16
N SER A 92 3.40 8.67 7.81
CA SER A 92 4.38 8.39 6.77
C SER A 92 3.65 8.00 5.49
N ALA A 93 4.04 8.55 4.36
CA ALA A 93 3.38 8.37 3.08
C ALA A 93 4.39 8.09 1.96
N TYR A 94 3.91 7.54 0.87
CA TYR A 94 4.69 7.34 -0.34
C TYR A 94 5.97 6.53 -0.10
N GLU A 95 7.12 6.99 -0.59
CA GLU A 95 8.43 6.35 -0.45
C GLU A 95 9.00 6.43 0.98
N GLN A 96 8.33 7.12 1.90
CA GLN A 96 8.61 6.98 3.34
C GLN A 96 8.18 5.61 3.87
N LEU A 97 7.29 4.91 3.17
CA LEU A 97 6.91 3.53 3.44
C LEU A 97 7.56 2.58 2.43
N ASN A 98 8.12 1.50 2.92
CA ASN A 98 8.65 0.44 2.07
C ASN A 98 7.55 -0.58 1.79
N VAL A 99 6.83 -0.40 0.68
CA VAL A 99 5.74 -1.29 0.27
C VAL A 99 6.26 -2.34 -0.69
N MET A 100 6.00 -3.62 -0.39
CA MET A 100 6.48 -4.75 -1.17
C MET A 100 5.49 -5.92 -1.21
N TYR A 101 5.76 -6.86 -2.12
CA TYR A 101 5.03 -8.13 -2.24
C TYR A 101 5.97 -9.30 -1.94
N ASP A 102 5.46 -10.32 -1.26
CA ASP A 102 6.16 -11.58 -1.01
C ASP A 102 7.61 -11.38 -0.58
N GLY A 103 7.87 -10.36 0.26
CA GLY A 103 9.15 -10.12 0.92
C GLY A 103 10.26 -9.49 0.08
N GLY A 104 9.92 -8.74 -0.97
CA GLY A 104 10.94 -8.02 -1.72
C GLY A 104 10.55 -7.53 -3.11
N THR A 105 9.54 -8.13 -3.75
CA THR A 105 9.08 -7.68 -5.08
C THR A 105 8.46 -6.29 -4.99
N LYS A 106 8.85 -5.39 -5.88
CA LYS A 106 8.33 -4.02 -5.96
C LYS A 106 7.83 -3.70 -7.36
N ALA A 107 6.77 -2.90 -7.44
CA ALA A 107 6.35 -2.20 -8.64
C ALA A 107 6.23 -0.72 -8.29
N VAL A 108 6.86 0.14 -9.06
CA VAL A 108 6.94 1.57 -8.76
C VAL A 108 6.10 2.33 -9.77
N HIS A 109 5.27 3.26 -9.30
CA HIS A 109 4.40 4.08 -10.13
C HIS A 109 5.16 4.80 -11.27
N ALA A 110 4.53 4.95 -12.43
CA ALA A 110 5.05 5.71 -13.55
C ALA A 110 4.62 7.18 -13.52
N CYS A 111 3.40 7.46 -13.06
CA CYS A 111 2.86 8.82 -13.02
C CYS A 111 3.41 9.64 -11.84
N PRO A 112 3.91 10.88 -12.05
CA PRO A 112 4.36 11.75 -10.95
C PRO A 112 3.27 12.04 -9.92
N ASN A 113 2.02 12.12 -10.35
CA ASN A 113 0.86 12.33 -9.48
C ASN A 113 0.35 11.04 -8.81
N ARG A 114 1.07 9.91 -9.02
CA ARG A 114 0.69 8.61 -8.45
C ARG A 114 -0.76 8.22 -8.79
N MET A 115 -1.12 8.35 -10.07
CA MET A 115 -2.38 7.88 -10.59
C MET A 115 -2.45 6.34 -10.63
N ASP A 116 -1.26 5.72 -10.64
CA ASP A 116 -0.94 4.31 -10.67
C ASP A 116 -0.15 3.90 -9.41
N PRO A 117 -0.69 4.06 -8.19
CA PRO A 117 0.05 3.72 -6.97
C PRO A 117 0.36 2.22 -6.94
N VAL A 118 1.40 1.83 -6.20
CA VAL A 118 1.84 0.45 -6.06
C VAL A 118 0.71 -0.54 -5.69
N THR A 119 -0.34 -0.06 -5.05
CA THR A 119 -1.50 -0.83 -4.60
C THR A 119 -2.44 -1.27 -5.73
N THR A 120 -2.36 -0.69 -6.93
CA THR A 120 -3.23 -1.02 -8.08
C THR A 120 -2.71 -2.19 -8.91
N HIS A 121 -1.46 -2.60 -8.72
CA HIS A 121 -0.78 -3.59 -9.55
C HIS A 121 -0.88 -5.04 -9.05
N VAL A 122 -1.69 -5.29 -8.02
CA VAL A 122 -1.87 -6.62 -7.44
C VAL A 122 -3.35 -6.86 -7.10
N ILE A 123 -3.79 -8.07 -7.34
CA ILE A 123 -5.17 -8.52 -7.04
C ILE A 123 -5.34 -8.59 -5.52
N PRO A 124 -6.25 -7.80 -4.90
CA PRO A 124 -6.48 -7.85 -3.45
C PRO A 124 -6.82 -9.24 -2.90
N GLU A 125 -7.55 -10.05 -3.67
CA GLU A 125 -7.99 -11.39 -3.29
C GLU A 125 -6.87 -12.44 -3.30
N GLU A 126 -5.71 -12.14 -3.93
CA GLU A 126 -4.51 -12.99 -3.85
C GLU A 126 -3.80 -12.85 -2.50
N ILE A 127 -3.96 -11.72 -1.83
CA ILE A 127 -3.28 -11.46 -0.56
C ILE A 127 -3.86 -12.38 0.52
N GLU A 128 -3.00 -13.12 1.20
CA GLU A 128 -3.36 -13.94 2.37
C GLU A 128 -3.30 -13.13 3.65
N LYS A 129 -2.24 -12.31 3.79
CA LYS A 129 -1.98 -11.49 4.95
C LYS A 129 -1.17 -10.25 4.59
N ILE A 130 -1.26 -9.26 5.46
CA ILE A 130 -0.44 -8.05 5.41
C ILE A 130 0.43 -8.06 6.66
N GLU A 131 1.74 -7.95 6.45
CA GLU A 131 2.73 -7.85 7.53
C GLU A 131 3.23 -6.40 7.58
N VAL A 132 3.22 -5.81 8.75
CA VAL A 132 3.60 -4.42 8.99
C VAL A 132 4.72 -4.37 10.02
N VAL A 133 5.82 -3.70 9.69
CA VAL A 133 6.84 -3.25 10.64
C VAL A 133 6.60 -1.77 10.90
N LYS A 134 6.37 -1.39 12.16
CA LYS A 134 5.79 -0.09 12.56
C LYS A 134 6.79 1.08 12.60
N GLY A 135 7.97 0.89 12.04
CA GLY A 135 9.04 1.89 11.98
C GLY A 135 10.33 1.28 11.45
N PRO A 136 11.50 1.93 11.60
CA PRO A 136 12.79 1.42 11.14
C PRO A 136 13.37 0.34 12.08
N TYR A 137 12.58 -0.70 12.39
CA TYR A 137 12.92 -1.73 13.40
C TYR A 137 13.48 -3.02 12.81
N THR A 138 13.76 -3.05 11.53
CA THR A 138 14.51 -4.11 10.85
C THR A 138 15.28 -3.52 9.68
N VAL A 139 16.42 -4.10 9.38
CA VAL A 139 17.31 -3.70 8.28
C VAL A 139 17.27 -4.67 7.09
N ARG A 140 16.44 -5.73 7.17
CA ARG A 140 16.46 -6.87 6.26
C ARG A 140 15.68 -6.66 4.94
N TYR A 141 14.86 -5.63 4.84
CA TYR A 141 13.89 -5.49 3.74
C TYR A 141 14.04 -4.19 2.95
N GLY A 142 15.28 -3.76 2.71
CA GLY A 142 15.59 -2.51 2.06
C GLY A 142 15.66 -1.33 3.03
N ALA A 143 15.96 -0.14 2.52
CA ALA A 143 15.94 1.07 3.31
C ALA A 143 14.54 1.27 3.94
N THR A 144 14.49 1.36 5.26
CA THR A 144 13.24 1.48 6.01
C THR A 144 13.25 2.80 6.76
N PHE A 145 12.29 3.66 6.49
CA PHE A 145 12.19 4.99 7.09
C PHE A 145 10.97 5.12 8.02
N GLY A 146 9.76 5.02 7.48
CA GLY A 146 8.50 5.16 8.23
C GLY A 146 7.84 3.82 8.59
N GLY A 147 8.28 2.74 7.96
CA GLY A 147 7.76 1.39 8.17
C GLY A 147 7.81 0.53 6.91
N ILE A 148 7.46 -0.74 7.08
CA ILE A 148 7.38 -1.73 6.00
C ILE A 148 5.97 -2.25 5.92
N ILE A 149 5.45 -2.39 4.69
CA ILE A 149 4.20 -3.06 4.38
C ILE A 149 4.52 -4.19 3.41
N ASN A 150 4.41 -5.43 3.87
CA ASN A 150 4.58 -6.61 3.04
C ASN A 150 3.24 -7.30 2.78
N MET A 151 2.81 -7.31 1.54
CA MET A 151 1.61 -7.99 1.08
C MET A 151 1.96 -9.41 0.67
N VAL A 152 1.61 -10.37 1.51
CA VAL A 152 1.96 -11.78 1.32
C VAL A 152 0.83 -12.48 0.58
N THR A 153 1.15 -13.05 -0.57
CA THR A 153 0.19 -13.84 -1.34
C THR A 153 0.07 -15.27 -0.80
N LYS A 154 -1.05 -15.92 -1.12
CA LYS A 154 -1.31 -17.29 -0.66
C LYS A 154 -0.23 -18.26 -1.11
N ASP A 155 0.23 -19.09 -0.16
CA ASP A 155 1.17 -20.16 -0.43
C ASP A 155 0.41 -21.43 -0.81
N PRO A 156 0.51 -21.90 -2.07
CA PRO A 156 -0.16 -23.12 -2.50
C PRO A 156 0.26 -24.38 -1.74
N ASN A 157 1.48 -24.40 -1.19
CA ASN A 157 1.98 -25.56 -0.43
C ASN A 157 1.25 -25.81 0.90
N LYS A 158 0.46 -24.83 1.36
CA LYS A 158 -0.40 -24.96 2.55
C LYS A 158 -1.73 -25.69 2.27
N LEU A 159 -2.04 -25.93 1.01
CA LEU A 159 -3.25 -26.64 0.61
C LEU A 159 -3.01 -28.15 0.54
N ASP A 160 -4.07 -28.92 0.70
CA ASP A 160 -4.05 -30.35 0.44
C ASP A 160 -3.72 -30.62 -1.02
N LYS A 161 -3.20 -31.83 -1.28
CA LYS A 161 -2.92 -32.26 -2.66
C LYS A 161 -4.22 -32.42 -3.44
N GLY A 162 -4.20 -32.00 -4.68
CA GLY A 162 -5.34 -32.07 -5.55
C GLY A 162 -5.61 -30.78 -6.31
N PHE A 163 -6.81 -30.69 -6.82
CA PHE A 163 -7.32 -29.53 -7.52
C PHE A 163 -8.22 -28.72 -6.58
N HIS A 164 -8.02 -27.42 -6.56
CA HIS A 164 -8.79 -26.48 -5.75
C HIS A 164 -9.22 -25.30 -6.62
N GLY A 165 -10.36 -24.76 -6.32
CA GLY A 165 -10.84 -23.58 -7.00
C GLY A 165 -11.59 -22.63 -6.07
N LYS A 166 -11.59 -21.37 -6.45
CA LYS A 166 -12.36 -20.32 -5.79
C LYS A 166 -12.93 -19.39 -6.85
N ALA A 167 -14.25 -19.28 -6.91
CA ALA A 167 -14.93 -18.26 -7.70
C ALA A 167 -15.64 -17.29 -6.76
N SER A 168 -15.57 -15.99 -7.03
CA SER A 168 -16.28 -14.99 -6.26
C SER A 168 -16.87 -13.91 -7.16
N ALA A 169 -18.03 -13.39 -6.77
CA ALA A 169 -18.70 -12.25 -7.37
C ALA A 169 -19.16 -11.31 -6.26
N GLY A 170 -18.97 -10.02 -6.46
CA GLY A 170 -19.38 -8.98 -5.53
C GLY A 170 -20.04 -7.83 -6.25
N TYR A 171 -20.95 -7.15 -5.56
CA TYR A 171 -21.70 -6.01 -6.07
C TYR A 171 -21.87 -4.94 -4.98
N GLU A 172 -21.75 -3.69 -5.36
CA GLU A 172 -22.07 -2.51 -4.54
C GLU A 172 -23.09 -1.64 -5.27
N THR A 173 -24.07 -1.12 -4.52
CA THR A 173 -25.12 -0.27 -5.11
C THR A 173 -24.65 1.13 -5.41
N ASN A 174 -23.82 1.71 -4.53
CA ASN A 174 -23.26 3.04 -4.72
C ASN A 174 -21.99 2.95 -5.57
N GLY A 175 -22.04 3.53 -6.78
CA GLY A 175 -21.03 3.33 -7.82
C GLY A 175 -21.25 2.07 -8.67
N ASN A 176 -22.41 1.41 -8.58
CA ASN A 176 -22.81 0.26 -9.40
C ASN A 176 -21.66 -0.74 -9.64
N ALA A 177 -20.89 -1.02 -8.58
CA ALA A 177 -19.62 -1.73 -8.71
C ALA A 177 -19.82 -3.24 -8.87
N LEU A 178 -19.07 -3.84 -9.79
CA LEU A 178 -19.02 -5.28 -10.00
C LEU A 178 -17.58 -5.78 -9.88
N VAL A 179 -17.38 -6.76 -9.01
CA VAL A 179 -16.07 -7.41 -8.80
C VAL A 179 -16.22 -8.92 -8.98
N ASN A 180 -15.46 -9.49 -9.89
CA ASN A 180 -15.43 -10.91 -10.15
C ASN A 180 -14.01 -11.44 -10.05
N MET A 181 -13.85 -12.65 -9.51
CA MET A 181 -12.57 -13.33 -9.44
C MET A 181 -12.71 -14.84 -9.60
N LEU A 182 -11.81 -15.43 -10.35
CA LEU A 182 -11.60 -16.88 -10.44
C LEU A 182 -10.15 -17.20 -10.10
N GLN A 183 -9.96 -18.15 -9.19
CA GLN A 183 -8.67 -18.76 -8.86
C GLN A 183 -8.76 -20.26 -9.05
N LEU A 184 -7.80 -20.83 -9.76
CA LEU A 184 -7.65 -22.27 -9.95
C LEU A 184 -6.27 -22.69 -9.47
N GLN A 185 -6.20 -23.77 -8.72
CA GLN A 185 -4.96 -24.25 -8.12
C GLN A 185 -4.86 -25.77 -8.25
N HIS A 186 -3.65 -26.25 -8.55
CA HIS A 186 -3.32 -27.67 -8.46
C HIS A 186 -2.06 -27.85 -7.61
N VAL A 187 -2.12 -28.74 -6.64
CA VAL A 187 -1.03 -29.02 -5.70
C VAL A 187 -0.67 -30.50 -5.78
N SER A 188 0.60 -30.79 -6.01
CA SER A 188 1.17 -32.11 -5.96
C SER A 188 2.37 -32.19 -5.01
N ASN A 189 3.01 -33.35 -4.90
CA ASN A 189 4.22 -33.51 -4.08
C ASN A 189 5.43 -32.67 -4.59
N LYS A 190 5.52 -32.49 -5.91
CA LYS A 190 6.68 -31.87 -6.56
C LYS A 190 6.39 -30.47 -7.07
N PHE A 191 5.18 -30.21 -7.53
CA PHE A 191 4.84 -28.94 -8.13
C PHE A 191 3.49 -28.43 -7.67
N ASN A 192 3.31 -27.15 -7.71
CA ASN A 192 2.04 -26.45 -7.59
C ASN A 192 1.90 -25.41 -8.70
N ILE A 193 0.66 -25.16 -9.09
CA ILE A 193 0.30 -24.13 -10.06
C ILE A 193 -0.93 -23.40 -9.55
N THR A 194 -0.91 -22.07 -9.62
CA THR A 194 -2.05 -21.22 -9.31
C THR A 194 -2.26 -20.23 -10.45
N GLY A 195 -3.47 -20.21 -11.01
CA GLY A 195 -3.91 -19.20 -11.97
C GLY A 195 -5.00 -18.35 -11.36
N ASN A 196 -4.93 -17.04 -11.57
CA ASN A 196 -5.92 -16.06 -11.13
C ASN A 196 -6.37 -15.18 -12.29
N ILE A 197 -7.64 -14.83 -12.29
CA ILE A 197 -8.20 -13.78 -13.15
C ILE A 197 -9.18 -12.95 -12.31
N GLY A 198 -9.04 -11.63 -12.37
CA GLY A 198 -9.88 -10.66 -11.70
C GLY A 198 -10.46 -9.65 -12.70
N TYR A 199 -11.68 -9.21 -12.44
CA TYR A 199 -12.33 -8.13 -13.18
C TYR A 199 -13.04 -7.20 -12.20
N ARG A 200 -12.84 -5.91 -12.34
CA ARG A 200 -13.46 -4.84 -11.57
C ARG A 200 -14.05 -3.81 -12.50
N ASP A 201 -15.26 -3.36 -12.20
CA ASP A 201 -15.97 -2.31 -12.92
C ASP A 201 -16.70 -1.46 -11.87
N PHE A 202 -16.29 -0.22 -11.75
CA PHE A 202 -16.83 0.76 -10.81
C PHE A 202 -17.28 1.99 -11.58
N ASP A 203 -18.55 2.38 -11.42
CA ASP A 203 -19.07 3.64 -11.90
C ASP A 203 -18.72 4.81 -10.94
N ASP A 204 -19.14 6.00 -11.30
CA ASP A 204 -19.11 7.17 -10.42
C ASP A 204 -20.01 6.91 -9.20
N TYR A 205 -19.59 7.33 -8.01
CA TYR A 205 -20.39 7.15 -6.80
C TYR A 205 -21.10 8.45 -6.40
N GLU A 206 -22.10 8.33 -5.50
CA GLU A 206 -22.77 9.45 -4.87
C GLU A 206 -22.34 9.60 -3.41
N ASP A 207 -22.14 10.84 -2.96
CA ASP A 207 -21.91 11.14 -1.54
C ASP A 207 -23.23 11.19 -0.76
N GLY A 208 -23.21 11.46 0.55
CA GLY A 208 -24.41 11.51 1.39
C GLY A 208 -25.39 12.63 1.06
N GLN A 209 -25.04 13.57 0.17
CA GLN A 209 -25.94 14.61 -0.37
C GLN A 209 -26.42 14.27 -1.78
N ASN A 210 -26.19 13.06 -2.27
CA ASN A 210 -26.46 12.60 -3.63
C ASN A 210 -25.70 13.39 -4.71
N THR A 211 -24.52 13.92 -4.37
CA THR A 211 -23.61 14.52 -5.34
C THR A 211 -22.83 13.43 -6.02
N THR A 212 -22.93 13.34 -7.36
CA THR A 212 -22.17 12.36 -8.14
C THR A 212 -20.70 12.74 -8.20
N ILE A 213 -19.82 11.84 -7.79
CA ILE A 213 -18.37 12.05 -7.74
C ILE A 213 -17.71 11.26 -8.87
N PRO A 214 -17.08 11.93 -9.85
CA PRO A 214 -16.39 11.29 -10.97
C PRO A 214 -15.22 10.42 -10.50
N SER A 215 -15.39 9.10 -10.49
CA SER A 215 -14.42 8.16 -9.92
C SER A 215 -14.47 6.77 -10.55
N ALA A 216 -15.17 6.64 -11.66
CA ALA A 216 -15.30 5.39 -12.40
C ALA A 216 -13.94 4.84 -12.85
N PHE A 217 -13.84 3.51 -12.91
CA PHE A 217 -12.70 2.81 -13.51
C PHE A 217 -13.04 1.35 -13.81
N ARG A 218 -12.30 0.74 -14.72
CA ARG A 218 -12.31 -0.71 -14.94
C ARG A 218 -10.91 -1.28 -14.80
N SER A 219 -10.78 -2.47 -14.26
CA SER A 219 -9.52 -3.22 -14.27
C SER A 219 -9.72 -4.69 -14.60
N THR A 220 -8.72 -5.26 -15.26
CA THR A 220 -8.61 -6.70 -15.50
C THR A 220 -7.23 -7.15 -15.10
N ASP A 221 -7.17 -8.19 -14.27
CA ASP A 221 -5.94 -8.65 -13.65
C ASP A 221 -5.73 -10.13 -13.94
N TYR A 222 -4.49 -10.53 -14.20
CA TYR A 222 -4.07 -11.91 -14.41
C TYR A 222 -2.88 -12.25 -13.51
N GLY A 223 -2.87 -13.47 -12.99
CA GLY A 223 -1.74 -13.99 -12.21
C GLY A 223 -1.48 -15.45 -12.51
N LEU A 224 -0.21 -15.84 -12.62
CA LEU A 224 0.24 -17.23 -12.72
C LEU A 224 1.41 -17.45 -11.78
N LYS A 225 1.25 -18.37 -10.84
CA LYS A 225 2.29 -18.81 -9.91
C LYS A 225 2.61 -20.27 -10.15
N LEU A 226 3.89 -20.58 -10.33
CA LEU A 226 4.43 -21.91 -10.55
C LEU A 226 5.47 -22.22 -9.49
N GLY A 227 5.27 -23.25 -8.71
CA GLY A 227 6.19 -23.69 -7.67
C GLY A 227 6.69 -25.12 -7.91
N TYR A 228 7.94 -25.37 -7.59
CA TYR A 228 8.56 -26.69 -7.73
C TYR A 228 9.47 -27.01 -6.54
N ASN A 229 9.21 -28.18 -5.91
CA ASN A 229 10.06 -28.73 -4.85
C ASN A 229 11.24 -29.48 -5.49
N LEU A 230 12.42 -28.85 -5.51
CA LEU A 230 13.67 -29.48 -6.01
C LEU A 230 14.04 -30.68 -5.11
N THR A 231 13.91 -30.49 -3.80
CA THR A 231 14.06 -31.50 -2.77
C THR A 231 13.02 -31.26 -1.66
N ALA A 232 13.02 -32.05 -0.59
CA ALA A 232 12.18 -31.80 0.58
C ALA A 232 12.53 -30.49 1.33
N LYS A 233 13.70 -29.89 1.06
CA LYS A 233 14.24 -28.71 1.72
C LYS A 233 14.56 -27.56 0.75
N GLN A 234 14.29 -27.75 -0.54
CA GLN A 234 14.60 -26.73 -1.56
C GLN A 234 13.39 -26.51 -2.45
N TYR A 235 13.03 -25.25 -2.62
CA TYR A 235 11.86 -24.83 -3.37
C TYR A 235 12.19 -23.67 -4.28
N ILE A 236 11.66 -23.71 -5.50
CA ILE A 236 11.74 -22.62 -6.47
C ILE A 236 10.32 -22.23 -6.89
N GLN A 237 10.07 -20.92 -7.03
CA GLN A 237 8.77 -20.38 -7.43
C GLN A 237 8.93 -19.24 -8.42
N GLY A 238 8.23 -19.33 -9.54
CA GLY A 238 8.03 -18.24 -10.48
C GLY A 238 6.65 -17.62 -10.26
N HIS A 239 6.54 -16.30 -10.35
CA HIS A 239 5.27 -15.59 -10.29
C HIS A 239 5.23 -14.53 -11.39
N TRP A 240 4.19 -14.54 -12.21
CA TRP A 240 3.91 -13.57 -13.24
C TRP A 240 2.53 -12.95 -13.00
N ARG A 241 2.45 -11.63 -13.13
CA ARG A 241 1.22 -10.84 -12.99
C ARG A 241 1.12 -9.81 -14.09
N GLN A 242 -0.12 -9.54 -14.50
CA GLN A 242 -0.48 -8.38 -15.31
C GLN A 242 -1.73 -7.72 -14.76
N SER A 243 -1.76 -6.40 -14.81
CA SER A 243 -2.92 -5.58 -14.50
C SER A 243 -3.17 -4.57 -15.61
N PHE A 244 -4.43 -4.34 -15.96
CA PHE A 244 -4.88 -3.44 -17.02
C PHE A 244 -5.99 -2.55 -16.50
N GLY A 245 -5.66 -1.32 -16.11
CA GLY A 245 -6.63 -0.26 -15.79
C GLY A 245 -7.12 0.47 -17.03
N ARG A 246 -8.39 0.85 -17.07
CA ARG A 246 -9.03 1.54 -18.21
C ARG A 246 -10.06 2.56 -17.73
N ASP A 247 -10.19 3.63 -18.49
CA ASP A 247 -11.25 4.64 -18.33
C ASP A 247 -11.29 5.20 -16.88
N ILE A 248 -10.14 5.51 -16.34
CA ILE A 248 -9.99 5.82 -14.93
C ILE A 248 -10.14 7.31 -14.69
N LYS A 249 -11.13 7.71 -13.90
CA LYS A 249 -11.38 9.09 -13.51
C LYS A 249 -10.68 9.43 -12.19
N HIS A 250 -9.98 10.57 -12.17
CA HIS A 250 -9.26 11.07 -11.00
C HIS A 250 -9.76 12.47 -10.62
N VAL A 251 -10.84 12.55 -9.88
CA VAL A 251 -11.49 13.81 -9.55
C VAL A 251 -10.60 14.80 -8.77
N GLY A 252 -9.59 14.31 -8.05
CA GLY A 252 -8.60 15.11 -7.34
C GLY A 252 -7.38 15.54 -8.16
N LEU A 253 -7.33 15.21 -9.46
CA LEU A 253 -6.19 15.48 -10.33
C LEU A 253 -6.58 16.24 -11.60
N PRO A 254 -5.64 16.94 -12.26
CA PRO A 254 -5.95 17.75 -13.45
C PRO A 254 -6.21 16.93 -14.72
N MET A 255 -5.95 15.63 -14.69
CA MET A 255 -6.06 14.71 -15.82
C MET A 255 -6.69 13.39 -15.36
N ASP A 256 -7.16 12.59 -16.31
CA ASP A 256 -7.61 11.21 -16.13
C ASP A 256 -6.63 10.23 -16.74
N THR A 257 -6.77 8.94 -16.41
CA THR A 257 -5.95 7.87 -16.98
C THR A 257 -6.73 7.13 -18.07
N GLU A 258 -6.20 7.11 -19.28
CA GLU A 258 -6.73 6.32 -20.38
C GLU A 258 -6.44 4.83 -20.18
N PHE A 259 -5.18 4.53 -19.86
CA PHE A 259 -4.78 3.20 -19.50
C PHE A 259 -3.64 3.21 -18.47
N ASP A 260 -3.65 2.18 -17.65
CA ASP A 260 -2.58 1.81 -16.70
C ASP A 260 -2.29 0.32 -16.86
N ASN A 261 -1.15 -0.03 -17.45
CA ASN A 261 -0.74 -1.40 -17.69
C ASN A 261 0.48 -1.72 -16.83
N SER A 262 0.44 -2.82 -16.11
CA SER A 262 1.60 -3.29 -15.36
C SER A 262 1.89 -4.76 -15.64
N THR A 263 3.19 -5.10 -15.63
CA THR A 263 3.71 -6.46 -15.67
C THR A 263 4.70 -6.63 -14.55
N ILE A 264 4.52 -7.67 -13.73
CA ILE A 264 5.42 -8.01 -12.63
C ILE A 264 5.80 -9.48 -12.78
N VAL A 265 7.10 -9.76 -12.78
CA VAL A 265 7.66 -11.13 -12.79
C VAL A 265 8.61 -11.27 -11.62
N SER A 266 8.52 -12.37 -10.88
CA SER A 266 9.51 -12.71 -9.85
C SER A 266 9.90 -14.19 -9.90
N LEU A 267 11.12 -14.46 -9.46
CA LEU A 267 11.65 -15.80 -9.25
C LEU A 267 12.23 -15.87 -7.84
N ASP A 268 11.75 -16.85 -7.08
CA ASP A 268 12.15 -17.09 -5.70
C ASP A 268 12.81 -18.46 -5.56
N TYR A 269 13.90 -18.52 -4.81
CA TYR A 269 14.54 -19.77 -4.37
C TYR A 269 14.65 -19.78 -2.85
N ARG A 270 14.36 -20.93 -2.24
CA ARG A 270 14.50 -21.16 -0.80
C ARG A 270 15.15 -22.51 -0.55
N ALA A 271 16.13 -22.51 0.35
CA ALA A 271 16.73 -23.72 0.88
C ALA A 271 16.75 -23.64 2.42
N GLU A 272 16.36 -24.74 3.08
CA GLU A 272 16.21 -24.83 4.53
C GLU A 272 17.09 -25.93 5.11
N ASP A 273 17.48 -25.81 6.38
CA ASP A 273 18.26 -26.78 7.15
C ASP A 273 19.47 -27.33 6.38
N ILE A 274 20.28 -26.43 5.80
CA ILE A 274 21.41 -26.77 4.94
C ILE A 274 22.52 -27.43 5.78
N SER A 275 22.74 -26.90 6.98
CA SER A 275 23.66 -27.46 7.95
C SER A 275 23.18 -27.22 9.40
N ASN A 276 23.95 -27.65 10.39
CA ASN A 276 23.64 -27.39 11.80
C ASN A 276 23.62 -25.91 12.15
N THR A 277 24.39 -25.09 11.43
CA THR A 277 24.48 -23.63 11.67
C THR A 277 23.82 -22.81 10.59
N LEU A 278 23.95 -23.15 9.30
CA LEU A 278 23.28 -22.49 8.20
C LEU A 278 21.86 -23.06 8.03
N LYS A 279 20.86 -22.31 8.49
CA LYS A 279 19.46 -22.72 8.54
C LYS A 279 18.67 -22.38 7.29
N GLY A 280 19.07 -21.36 6.55
CA GLY A 280 18.35 -20.97 5.36
C GLY A 280 19.16 -20.13 4.39
N ILE A 281 18.81 -20.26 3.11
CA ILE A 281 19.18 -19.35 2.03
C ILE A 281 17.92 -18.98 1.31
N THR A 282 17.67 -17.69 1.13
CA THR A 282 16.59 -17.17 0.28
C THR A 282 17.19 -16.27 -0.79
N ALA A 283 16.79 -16.48 -2.03
CA ALA A 283 17.16 -15.64 -3.15
C ALA A 283 15.89 -15.25 -3.92
N LYS A 284 15.78 -13.99 -4.30
CA LYS A 284 14.68 -13.44 -5.09
C LYS A 284 15.26 -12.57 -6.20
N GLY A 285 14.73 -12.70 -7.40
CA GLY A 285 14.90 -11.74 -8.48
C GLY A 285 13.54 -11.29 -8.98
N PHE A 286 13.40 -10.03 -9.41
CA PHE A 286 12.14 -9.54 -9.97
C PHE A 286 12.37 -8.45 -11.02
N TYR A 287 11.37 -8.35 -11.89
CA TYR A 287 11.21 -7.30 -12.89
C TYR A 287 9.80 -6.77 -12.82
N SER A 288 9.62 -5.46 -12.87
CA SER A 288 8.32 -4.82 -13.06
C SER A 288 8.41 -3.72 -14.10
N TYR A 289 7.35 -3.59 -14.87
CA TYR A 289 7.17 -2.54 -15.88
C TYR A 289 5.77 -1.98 -15.77
N VAL A 290 5.67 -0.66 -15.75
CA VAL A 290 4.41 0.08 -15.75
C VAL A 290 4.40 1.03 -16.95
N ASP A 291 3.32 1.00 -17.72
CA ASP A 291 3.04 1.87 -18.85
C ASP A 291 1.71 2.57 -18.62
N HIS A 292 1.75 3.90 -18.56
CA HIS A 292 0.64 4.71 -18.10
C HIS A 292 0.43 5.93 -19.01
N LEU A 293 -0.81 6.13 -19.44
CA LEU A 293 -1.21 7.27 -20.26
C LEU A 293 -2.26 8.11 -19.54
N MET A 294 -1.97 9.38 -19.35
CA MET A 294 -2.91 10.35 -18.81
C MET A 294 -3.25 11.44 -19.83
N THR A 295 -4.53 11.84 -19.85
CA THR A 295 -5.04 12.92 -20.70
C THR A 295 -6.00 13.84 -19.94
N ASN A 296 -6.29 15.00 -20.50
CA ASN A 296 -7.31 15.92 -19.97
C ASN A 296 -8.57 15.97 -20.84
N GLU A 297 -8.87 14.93 -21.61
CA GLU A 297 -10.01 14.92 -22.53
C GLU A 297 -11.35 15.18 -21.85
N ASN A 298 -11.52 14.66 -20.64
CA ASN A 298 -12.73 14.81 -19.83
C ASN A 298 -12.71 16.04 -18.91
N ARG A 299 -11.82 17.01 -19.14
CA ARG A 299 -11.63 18.17 -18.26
C ARG A 299 -12.16 19.46 -18.90
N ALA A 300 -12.61 20.40 -18.08
CA ALA A 300 -13.17 21.67 -18.52
C ALA A 300 -12.22 22.47 -19.45
N ASN A 301 -10.92 22.32 -19.29
CA ASN A 301 -9.91 23.03 -20.07
C ASN A 301 -9.54 22.35 -21.39
N PHE A 302 -10.14 21.21 -21.76
CA PHE A 302 -9.83 20.45 -22.98
C PHE A 302 -10.00 21.29 -24.27
N ASN A 303 -11.00 22.15 -24.29
CA ASN A 303 -11.25 23.02 -25.45
C ASN A 303 -10.18 24.11 -25.64
N MET A 304 -9.42 24.44 -24.56
CA MET A 304 -8.33 25.42 -24.63
C MET A 304 -6.99 24.74 -24.90
N VAL A 305 -6.75 23.60 -24.27
CA VAL A 305 -5.51 22.82 -24.40
C VAL A 305 -5.82 21.34 -24.27
N PHE A 306 -5.34 20.54 -25.21
CA PHE A 306 -5.27 19.09 -25.04
C PHE A 306 -3.88 18.71 -24.53
N ALA A 307 -3.83 17.97 -23.46
CA ALA A 307 -2.58 17.47 -22.87
C ALA A 307 -2.62 15.94 -22.81
N SER A 308 -1.56 15.32 -23.32
CA SER A 308 -1.33 13.88 -23.29
C SER A 308 0.05 13.60 -22.69
N SER A 309 0.14 12.66 -21.77
CA SER A 309 1.35 12.38 -21.00
C SER A 309 1.56 10.86 -20.87
N PRO A 310 2.16 10.22 -21.88
CA PRO A 310 2.67 8.86 -21.72
C PRO A 310 3.87 8.85 -20.79
N VAL A 311 3.88 7.94 -19.83
CA VAL A 311 4.96 7.75 -18.84
C VAL A 311 5.19 6.27 -18.59
N THR A 312 6.44 5.90 -18.33
CA THR A 312 6.84 4.53 -18.04
C THR A 312 7.70 4.44 -16.78
N SER A 313 7.62 3.30 -16.10
CA SER A 313 8.50 2.96 -14.98
C SER A 313 8.99 1.52 -15.14
N THR A 314 10.29 1.31 -15.01
CA THR A 314 10.92 0.00 -15.00
C THR A 314 11.62 -0.20 -13.66
N THR A 315 11.41 -1.36 -13.03
CA THR A 315 12.15 -1.72 -11.82
C THR A 315 12.72 -3.12 -11.97
N ILE A 316 14.02 -3.25 -11.77
CA ILE A 316 14.73 -4.53 -11.69
C ILE A 316 15.30 -4.63 -10.29
N GLY A 317 15.11 -5.76 -9.64
CA GLY A 317 15.63 -5.91 -8.29
C GLY A 317 15.81 -7.35 -7.87
N GLY A 318 16.38 -7.50 -6.69
CA GLY A 318 16.58 -8.82 -6.11
C GLY A 318 17.07 -8.74 -4.68
N LYS A 319 17.09 -9.89 -4.03
CA LYS A 319 17.54 -10.07 -2.64
C LYS A 319 18.21 -11.43 -2.49
N LEU A 320 19.30 -11.46 -1.75
CA LEU A 320 19.93 -12.69 -1.27
C LEU A 320 20.10 -12.57 0.24
N GLU A 321 19.58 -13.53 1.00
CA GLU A 321 19.69 -13.56 2.45
C GLU A 321 20.07 -14.96 2.93
N THR A 322 20.99 -15.04 3.90
CA THR A 322 21.36 -16.25 4.62
C THR A 322 20.94 -16.14 6.09
N HIS A 323 20.41 -17.24 6.64
CA HIS A 323 20.02 -17.37 8.04
C HIS A 323 20.93 -18.38 8.75
N TRP A 324 21.58 -17.92 9.80
CA TRP A 324 22.48 -18.70 10.62
C TRP A 324 21.94 -18.81 12.05
N LEU A 325 22.08 -19.99 12.64
CA LEU A 325 21.73 -20.26 14.03
C LEU A 325 22.94 -20.76 14.80
N PHE A 326 23.36 -20.00 15.80
CA PHE A 326 24.48 -20.37 16.70
C PHE A 326 23.97 -20.66 18.12
N ASN A 327 24.43 -21.76 18.69
CA ASN A 327 24.14 -22.18 20.06
C ASN A 327 22.63 -22.19 20.40
N ASN A 328 21.76 -22.39 19.42
CA ASN A 328 20.29 -22.40 19.51
C ASN A 328 19.64 -21.10 20.03
N ASN A 329 20.41 -20.06 20.27
CA ASN A 329 19.90 -18.80 20.84
C ASN A 329 20.31 -17.53 20.09
N VAL A 330 21.25 -17.62 19.12
CA VAL A 330 21.63 -16.50 18.26
C VAL A 330 21.20 -16.79 16.84
N ASN A 331 20.23 -16.03 16.33
CA ASN A 331 19.86 -16.00 14.91
C ASN A 331 20.59 -14.84 14.25
N LEU A 332 21.37 -15.10 13.22
CA LEU A 332 22.05 -14.09 12.43
C LEU A 332 21.54 -14.14 10.99
N TYR A 333 21.10 -13.01 10.48
CA TYR A 333 20.70 -12.80 9.07
C TYR A 333 21.73 -11.91 8.42
N VAL A 334 22.26 -12.33 7.28
CA VAL A 334 23.21 -11.56 6.48
C VAL A 334 22.73 -11.59 5.04
N GLY A 335 22.72 -10.44 4.38
CA GLY A 335 22.25 -10.39 3.02
C GLY A 335 22.56 -9.10 2.28
N THR A 336 22.10 -9.09 1.04
CA THR A 336 22.16 -7.96 0.13
C THR A 336 20.88 -7.89 -0.68
N ASP A 337 20.49 -6.68 -1.06
CA ASP A 337 19.40 -6.45 -2.01
C ASP A 337 19.75 -5.30 -2.97
N ALA A 338 19.03 -5.25 -4.09
CA ALA A 338 19.19 -4.20 -5.08
C ALA A 338 17.83 -3.80 -5.66
N ASN A 339 17.67 -2.50 -5.94
CA ASN A 339 16.54 -1.94 -6.68
C ASN A 339 17.06 -0.93 -7.69
N LEU A 340 16.89 -1.22 -8.96
CA LEU A 340 17.30 -0.39 -10.09
C LEU A 340 16.03 0.13 -10.75
N ILE A 341 15.76 1.42 -10.64
CA ILE A 341 14.51 2.05 -11.06
C ILE A 341 14.82 3.06 -12.16
N GLY A 342 14.14 2.95 -13.29
CA GLY A 342 14.18 3.92 -14.38
C GLY A 342 12.79 4.47 -14.67
N ARG A 343 12.67 5.76 -14.98
CA ARG A 343 11.42 6.41 -15.39
C ARG A 343 11.65 7.34 -16.55
N ASP A 344 10.74 7.29 -17.52
CA ASP A 344 10.72 8.23 -18.64
C ASP A 344 9.28 8.67 -18.95
N GLY A 345 9.14 9.80 -19.64
CA GLY A 345 7.87 10.29 -20.10
C GLY A 345 7.90 11.73 -20.60
N THR A 346 7.07 11.99 -21.58
CA THR A 346 6.95 13.29 -22.26
C THR A 346 5.49 13.75 -22.22
N ARG A 347 5.28 15.01 -21.85
CA ARG A 347 3.97 15.65 -21.96
C ARG A 347 3.88 16.43 -23.27
N THR A 348 2.89 16.10 -24.09
CA THR A 348 2.54 16.84 -25.30
C THR A 348 1.30 17.68 -25.04
N ARG A 349 1.39 18.99 -25.30
CA ARG A 349 0.28 19.94 -25.16
C ARG A 349 -0.04 20.55 -26.51
N THR A 350 -1.28 20.38 -26.95
CA THR A 350 -1.84 21.01 -28.15
C THR A 350 -2.68 22.20 -27.70
N ILE A 351 -2.10 23.40 -27.80
CA ILE A 351 -2.75 24.65 -27.43
C ILE A 351 -3.69 25.06 -28.55
N LYS A 352 -4.99 25.05 -28.27
CA LYS A 352 -6.07 25.31 -29.22
C LYS A 352 -6.56 26.76 -29.13
N MET A 353 -6.40 27.39 -27.96
CA MET A 353 -6.88 28.76 -27.70
C MET A 353 -5.79 29.59 -27.02
N MET A 354 -5.64 30.86 -27.43
CA MET A 354 -4.74 31.82 -26.81
C MET A 354 -5.45 33.18 -26.68
N ASN A 355 -5.34 33.81 -25.50
CA ASN A 355 -5.99 35.09 -25.19
C ASN A 355 -7.49 35.11 -25.50
N GLY A 356 -8.20 34.00 -25.25
CA GLY A 356 -9.63 33.86 -25.48
C GLY A 356 -10.03 33.57 -26.94
N ASN A 357 -9.08 33.51 -27.90
CA ASN A 357 -9.35 33.24 -29.30
C ASN A 357 -8.85 31.86 -29.70
N MET A 358 -9.64 31.14 -30.48
CA MET A 358 -9.23 29.88 -31.09
C MET A 358 -8.11 30.12 -32.09
N LEU A 359 -7.06 29.32 -32.03
CA LEU A 359 -5.95 29.37 -32.97
C LEU A 359 -6.36 28.66 -34.28
N PRO A 360 -6.15 29.28 -35.46
CA PRO A 360 -6.41 28.63 -36.75
C PRO A 360 -5.60 27.34 -36.92
N ASN A 361 -4.38 27.34 -36.41
CA ASN A 361 -3.50 26.17 -36.32
C ASN A 361 -3.09 25.98 -34.87
N PRO A 362 -3.55 24.93 -34.20
CA PRO A 362 -3.15 24.63 -32.83
C PRO A 362 -1.62 24.48 -32.68
N MET A 363 -1.09 25.02 -31.59
CA MET A 363 0.36 24.99 -31.34
C MET A 363 0.71 23.78 -30.49
N VAL A 364 1.62 22.93 -30.95
CA VAL A 364 2.12 21.76 -30.20
C VAL A 364 3.36 22.15 -29.42
N ARG A 365 3.38 21.81 -28.14
CA ARG A 365 4.51 21.95 -27.22
C ARG A 365 4.76 20.62 -26.56
N GLN A 366 6.04 20.26 -26.41
CA GLN A 366 6.48 19.06 -25.69
C GLN A 366 7.43 19.46 -24.58
N ASP A 367 7.32 18.79 -23.46
CA ASP A 367 8.24 18.89 -22.32
C ASP A 367 8.40 17.53 -21.64
N LYS A 368 9.55 17.27 -21.09
CA LYS A 368 9.88 16.03 -20.40
C LYS A 368 9.35 16.06 -18.97
N ILE A 369 8.78 14.95 -18.54
CA ILE A 369 8.26 14.75 -17.19
C ILE A 369 9.37 14.24 -16.28
N TRP A 370 9.98 13.12 -16.66
CA TRP A 370 10.99 12.43 -15.85
C TRP A 370 12.42 12.68 -16.27
N GLN A 371 12.66 13.21 -17.46
CA GLN A 371 13.99 13.55 -17.97
C GLN A 371 14.92 12.35 -18.08
N ASP A 372 14.37 11.13 -18.37
CA ASP A 372 15.10 9.85 -18.39
C ASP A 372 15.86 9.62 -17.08
N ALA A 373 15.08 9.60 -15.99
CA ALA A 373 15.62 9.55 -14.62
C ALA A 373 15.83 8.11 -14.16
N SER A 374 16.90 7.91 -13.38
CA SER A 374 17.24 6.63 -12.74
C SER A 374 17.57 6.81 -11.26
N LEU A 375 17.20 5.81 -10.46
CA LEU A 375 17.54 5.68 -9.05
C LEU A 375 17.92 4.25 -8.74
N ASN A 376 19.20 4.01 -8.48
CA ASN A 376 19.76 2.70 -8.21
C ASN A 376 20.21 2.61 -6.76
N ASP A 377 19.73 1.61 -6.04
CA ASP A 377 20.04 1.37 -4.63
C ASP A 377 20.50 -0.08 -4.45
N ILE A 378 21.71 -0.25 -3.87
CA ILE A 378 22.28 -1.55 -3.51
C ILE A 378 22.57 -1.54 -2.01
N GLY A 379 21.89 -2.42 -1.27
CA GLY A 379 22.03 -2.52 0.17
C GLY A 379 22.73 -3.80 0.62
N VAL A 380 23.55 -3.68 1.66
CA VAL A 380 24.10 -4.82 2.40
C VAL A 380 23.70 -4.71 3.86
N PHE A 381 23.30 -5.81 4.48
CA PHE A 381 22.78 -5.79 5.83
C PHE A 381 23.19 -7.00 6.66
N SER A 382 23.18 -6.80 7.97
CA SER A 382 23.28 -7.85 8.96
C SER A 382 22.36 -7.55 10.13
N GLU A 383 21.57 -8.54 10.57
CA GLU A 383 20.69 -8.44 11.74
C GLU A 383 20.83 -9.67 12.61
N ALA A 384 21.14 -9.46 13.89
CA ALA A 384 21.28 -10.51 14.89
C ALA A 384 20.13 -10.45 15.90
N LYS A 385 19.57 -11.61 16.25
CA LYS A 385 18.60 -11.78 17.34
C LYS A 385 19.18 -12.75 18.36
N TYR A 386 19.41 -12.26 19.56
CA TYR A 386 19.93 -13.03 20.67
C TYR A 386 18.86 -13.24 21.73
N GLN A 387 18.49 -14.51 21.98
CA GLN A 387 17.51 -14.88 22.97
C GLN A 387 18.20 -15.40 24.24
N ILE A 388 17.89 -14.79 25.38
CA ILE A 388 18.29 -15.24 26.68
C ILE A 388 17.09 -15.29 27.61
N ASN A 389 16.73 -16.48 28.07
CA ASN A 389 15.53 -16.72 28.90
C ASN A 389 14.27 -16.10 28.25
N LYS A 390 13.69 -15.10 28.94
CA LYS A 390 12.46 -14.40 28.53
C LYS A 390 12.71 -13.15 27.68
N THR A 391 13.96 -12.85 27.34
CA THR A 391 14.36 -11.60 26.67
C THR A 391 15.00 -11.92 25.33
N THR A 392 14.61 -11.17 24.30
CA THR A 392 15.23 -11.19 22.97
C THR A 392 15.81 -9.81 22.69
N PHE A 393 17.08 -9.75 22.37
CA PHE A 393 17.77 -8.57 21.87
C PHE A 393 17.89 -8.66 20.35
N THR A 394 17.57 -7.59 19.66
CA THR A 394 17.78 -7.47 18.22
C THR A 394 18.72 -6.31 17.94
N ALA A 395 19.72 -6.53 17.09
CA ALA A 395 20.61 -5.48 16.62
C ALA A 395 20.83 -5.67 15.11
N GLY A 396 20.70 -4.60 14.34
CA GLY A 396 20.86 -4.62 12.90
C GLY A 396 21.60 -3.40 12.37
N LEU A 397 22.39 -3.61 11.32
CA LEU A 397 23.11 -2.58 10.59
C LEU A 397 22.94 -2.81 9.08
N ARG A 398 22.73 -1.71 8.35
CA ARG A 398 22.59 -1.69 6.89
C ARG A 398 23.36 -0.53 6.29
N LEU A 399 23.98 -0.78 5.15
CA LEU A 399 24.61 0.20 4.29
C LEU A 399 23.93 0.16 2.93
N ASP A 400 23.46 1.32 2.45
CA ASP A 400 22.88 1.49 1.12
C ASP A 400 23.79 2.38 0.29
N PHE A 401 24.15 1.92 -0.91
CA PHE A 401 24.90 2.64 -1.92
C PHE A 401 23.91 3.07 -3.01
N VAL A 402 23.63 4.38 -3.05
CA VAL A 402 22.60 4.94 -3.92
C VAL A 402 23.22 5.80 -5.00
N ASN A 403 22.75 5.64 -6.24
CA ASN A 403 23.07 6.51 -7.35
C ASN A 403 21.77 7.01 -8.00
N ALA A 404 21.65 8.32 -8.14
CA ALA A 404 20.53 8.99 -8.79
C ALA A 404 21.06 9.81 -9.96
N ASN A 405 20.39 9.76 -11.12
CA ASN A 405 20.77 10.51 -12.32
C ASN A 405 19.56 10.82 -13.19
N ALA A 406 19.66 11.84 -14.04
CA ALA A 406 18.76 12.12 -15.14
C ALA A 406 19.60 12.49 -16.38
N GLU A 407 19.37 11.78 -17.50
CA GLU A 407 20.28 11.84 -18.67
C GLU A 407 19.80 12.84 -19.72
N ASN A 408 18.50 13.15 -19.74
CA ASN A 408 17.89 13.92 -20.80
C ASN A 408 17.18 15.16 -20.25
N LEU A 409 17.97 16.11 -19.74
CA LEU A 409 17.47 17.30 -19.04
C LEU A 409 16.78 18.29 -19.99
N GLU A 410 15.71 18.93 -19.50
CA GLU A 410 15.14 20.12 -20.11
C GLU A 410 16.07 21.33 -19.91
N ASN A 411 16.12 22.22 -20.90
CA ASN A 411 17.04 23.39 -20.88
C ASN A 411 16.83 24.29 -19.66
N ASP A 412 15.60 24.49 -19.21
CA ASP A 412 15.28 25.29 -18.03
C ASP A 412 15.79 24.62 -16.75
N PHE A 413 15.62 23.30 -16.62
CA PHE A 413 16.17 22.55 -15.50
C PHE A 413 17.71 22.58 -15.49
N ALA A 414 18.35 22.36 -16.64
CA ALA A 414 19.78 22.44 -16.79
C ALA A 414 20.35 23.85 -16.55
N SER A 415 19.59 24.90 -16.83
CA SER A 415 19.99 26.27 -16.52
C SER A 415 20.08 26.60 -15.03
N ILE A 416 19.31 25.87 -14.21
CA ILE A 416 19.28 26.02 -12.75
C ILE A 416 20.37 25.16 -12.09
N TYR A 417 20.49 23.89 -12.49
CA TYR A 417 21.30 22.89 -11.79
C TYR A 417 22.57 22.49 -12.55
N GLY A 418 22.75 22.91 -13.80
CA GLY A 418 23.82 22.43 -14.69
C GLY A 418 23.41 21.12 -15.41
N ASN A 419 24.33 20.63 -16.26
CA ASN A 419 24.09 19.43 -17.05
C ASN A 419 24.48 18.12 -16.32
N ASP A 420 25.24 18.20 -15.23
CA ASP A 420 25.61 17.06 -14.41
C ASP A 420 24.84 17.11 -13.10
N VAL A 421 23.78 16.29 -13.03
CA VAL A 421 22.88 16.20 -11.88
C VAL A 421 23.03 14.88 -11.13
N LYS A 422 24.06 14.11 -11.47
CA LYS A 422 24.36 12.83 -10.84
C LYS A 422 24.68 12.98 -9.36
N GLN A 423 24.03 12.18 -8.52
CA GLN A 423 24.27 12.12 -7.09
C GLN A 423 24.62 10.69 -6.67
N SER A 424 25.58 10.58 -5.75
CA SER A 424 25.95 9.31 -5.12
C SER A 424 25.93 9.47 -3.61
N GLU A 425 25.29 8.54 -2.92
CA GLU A 425 25.08 8.56 -1.47
C GLU A 425 25.51 7.23 -0.85
N THR A 426 25.98 7.28 0.39
CA THR A 426 26.15 6.11 1.24
C THR A 426 25.34 6.32 2.52
N ASN A 427 24.29 5.54 2.67
CA ASN A 427 23.32 5.69 3.75
C ASN A 427 23.50 4.57 4.79
N ILE A 428 23.44 4.93 6.08
CA ILE A 428 23.60 4.00 7.19
C ILE A 428 22.31 3.93 7.97
N SER A 429 21.68 2.76 7.99
CA SER A 429 20.49 2.46 8.81
C SER A 429 20.83 1.45 9.90
N SER A 430 20.19 1.57 11.08
CA SER A 430 20.43 0.67 12.19
C SER A 430 19.15 0.46 13.01
N THR A 431 19.08 -0.70 13.68
CA THR A 431 18.00 -1.02 14.62
C THR A 431 18.54 -1.66 15.87
N LEU A 432 17.92 -1.33 17.00
CA LEU A 432 18.13 -1.97 18.29
C LEU A 432 16.77 -2.20 18.94
N SER A 433 16.46 -3.42 19.39
CA SER A 433 15.27 -3.66 20.18
C SER A 433 15.51 -4.66 21.30
N LEU A 434 14.71 -4.50 22.34
CA LEU A 434 14.64 -5.39 23.50
C LEU A 434 13.18 -5.80 23.66
N LYS A 435 12.89 -7.08 23.41
CA LYS A 435 11.61 -7.70 23.68
C LYS A 435 11.71 -8.57 24.92
N HIS A 436 10.82 -8.34 25.91
CA HIS A 436 10.78 -9.06 27.16
C HIS A 436 9.39 -9.63 27.46
N ASN A 437 9.31 -10.93 27.70
CA ASN A 437 8.10 -11.58 28.19
C ASN A 437 7.97 -11.32 29.69
N ILE A 438 7.20 -10.27 30.07
CA ILE A 438 6.94 -9.92 31.48
C ILE A 438 6.26 -11.09 32.18
N SER A 439 5.30 -11.71 31.51
CA SER A 439 4.62 -12.94 31.96
C SER A 439 4.46 -13.90 30.79
N SER A 440 3.79 -15.04 31.00
CA SER A 440 3.40 -15.94 29.91
C SER A 440 2.46 -15.28 28.89
N ASN A 441 1.78 -14.21 29.27
CA ASN A 441 0.68 -13.63 28.52
C ASN A 441 0.90 -12.15 28.20
N THR A 442 2.01 -11.54 28.63
CA THR A 442 2.29 -10.11 28.42
C THR A 442 3.71 -9.92 27.91
N ILE A 443 3.85 -9.20 26.83
CA ILE A 443 5.12 -8.84 26.21
C ILE A 443 5.28 -7.33 26.25
N MET A 444 6.47 -6.88 26.55
CA MET A 444 6.93 -5.50 26.37
C MET A 444 8.04 -5.48 25.33
N GLU A 445 8.04 -4.49 24.48
CA GLU A 445 9.14 -4.21 23.56
C GLU A 445 9.53 -2.74 23.62
N VAL A 446 10.85 -2.49 23.66
CA VAL A 446 11.44 -1.17 23.52
C VAL A 446 12.33 -1.23 22.30
N ALA A 447 12.14 -0.31 21.35
CA ALA A 447 12.86 -0.29 20.10
C ALA A 447 13.40 1.10 19.79
N TYR A 448 14.57 1.13 19.18
CA TYR A 448 15.16 2.27 18.52
C TYR A 448 15.50 1.89 17.08
N GLY A 449 15.18 2.75 16.14
CA GLY A 449 15.56 2.58 14.75
C GLY A 449 16.03 3.90 14.16
N ARG A 450 17.15 3.86 13.45
CA ARG A 450 17.61 4.90 12.55
C ARG A 450 17.36 4.44 11.12
N GLY A 451 16.37 5.04 10.48
CA GLY A 451 16.05 4.80 9.08
C GLY A 451 16.52 5.96 8.20
N VAL A 452 17.09 5.66 7.06
CA VAL A 452 17.53 6.65 6.08
C VAL A 452 16.81 6.41 4.76
N ARG A 453 16.27 7.48 4.17
CA ARG A 453 15.60 7.45 2.86
C ARG A 453 16.29 8.42 1.91
N THR A 454 16.71 7.95 0.75
CA THR A 454 17.13 8.84 -0.33
C THR A 454 15.92 9.59 -0.91
N ALA A 455 16.13 10.79 -1.42
CA ALA A 455 15.11 11.53 -2.16
C ALA A 455 14.69 10.74 -3.41
N ASN A 456 13.39 10.65 -3.67
CA ASN A 456 12.87 9.93 -4.82
C ASN A 456 13.04 10.71 -6.14
N MET A 457 12.73 10.08 -7.28
CA MET A 457 12.91 10.71 -8.59
C MET A 457 12.01 11.92 -8.81
N ALA A 458 10.82 11.98 -8.21
CA ALA A 458 9.95 13.17 -8.30
C ALA A 458 10.58 14.34 -7.51
N GLU A 459 11.07 14.09 -6.31
CA GLU A 459 11.73 15.08 -5.48
C GLU A 459 13.03 15.62 -6.11
N ARG A 460 13.73 14.78 -6.91
CA ARG A 460 14.99 15.17 -7.55
C ARG A 460 14.86 15.74 -8.96
N PHE A 461 13.98 15.18 -9.80
CA PHE A 461 14.07 15.36 -11.26
C PHE A 461 12.78 15.80 -11.95
N ILE A 462 11.68 15.98 -11.21
CA ILE A 462 10.45 16.49 -11.83
C ILE A 462 10.66 17.92 -12.33
N ASN A 463 10.10 18.25 -13.51
CA ASN A 463 10.24 19.57 -14.11
C ASN A 463 8.90 20.28 -14.28
N HIS A 464 8.62 21.27 -13.44
CA HIS A 464 7.41 22.11 -13.46
C HIS A 464 6.12 21.28 -13.60
N PHE A 465 5.85 20.43 -12.62
CA PHE A 465 4.68 19.56 -12.61
C PHE A 465 3.86 19.77 -11.33
N THR A 466 2.53 19.73 -11.43
CA THR A 466 1.63 19.94 -10.29
C THR A 466 1.43 18.62 -9.54
N VAL A 467 2.24 18.34 -8.54
CA VAL A 467 2.19 17.08 -7.76
C VAL A 467 1.57 17.24 -6.37
N GLY A 468 1.46 18.46 -5.84
CA GLY A 468 0.87 18.74 -4.54
C GLY A 468 -0.65 18.87 -4.57
N GLN A 469 -1.23 19.11 -3.39
CA GLN A 469 -2.67 19.43 -3.26
C GLN A 469 -2.98 20.88 -3.63
N ASP A 470 -1.97 21.74 -3.72
CA ASP A 470 -2.09 23.12 -4.13
C ASP A 470 -1.97 23.32 -5.66
N SER A 471 -2.05 24.57 -6.11
CA SER A 471 -1.98 24.93 -7.53
C SER A 471 -0.58 25.31 -8.00
N TYR A 472 0.45 25.12 -7.16
CA TYR A 472 1.82 25.38 -7.56
C TYR A 472 2.36 24.36 -8.55
N GLU A 473 3.26 24.80 -9.41
CA GLU A 473 4.18 23.91 -10.09
C GLU A 473 5.32 23.55 -9.14
N TYR A 474 5.79 22.33 -9.23
CA TYR A 474 6.90 21.82 -8.42
C TYR A 474 8.09 21.54 -9.31
N LEU A 475 9.27 21.88 -8.84
CA LEU A 475 10.55 21.62 -9.46
C LEU A 475 11.36 20.69 -8.54
N GLY A 476 11.91 19.64 -9.12
CA GLY A 476 12.82 18.74 -8.43
C GLY A 476 14.14 19.44 -8.09
N ASN A 477 14.82 18.89 -7.08
CA ASN A 477 16.14 19.36 -6.67
C ASN A 477 17.12 18.19 -6.57
N PRO A 478 18.04 18.03 -7.54
CA PRO A 478 18.99 16.91 -7.53
C PRO A 478 19.94 16.94 -6.32
N LEU A 479 20.13 18.10 -5.67
CA LEU A 479 21.09 18.30 -4.58
C LEU A 479 20.52 17.95 -3.19
N LEU A 480 19.32 17.38 -3.12
CA LEU A 480 18.71 16.95 -1.86
C LEU A 480 19.56 15.92 -1.12
N LYS A 481 19.69 16.14 0.20
CA LYS A 481 20.28 15.17 1.13
C LYS A 481 19.27 14.10 1.50
N PRO A 482 19.71 12.88 1.87
CA PRO A 482 18.82 11.86 2.42
C PRO A 482 18.09 12.31 3.68
N GLU A 483 16.82 11.94 3.80
CA GLU A 483 16.06 12.08 5.05
C GLU A 483 16.52 11.04 6.08
N ILE A 484 16.57 11.44 7.33
CA ILE A 484 16.90 10.57 8.45
C ILE A 484 15.75 10.59 9.46
N ASN A 485 15.29 9.40 9.87
CA ASN A 485 14.32 9.21 10.93
C ASN A 485 14.96 8.47 12.10
N ASN A 486 15.09 9.10 13.24
CA ASN A 486 15.47 8.48 14.50
C ASN A 486 14.21 8.24 15.32
N GLN A 487 13.71 6.99 15.37
CA GLN A 487 12.45 6.63 16.01
C GLN A 487 12.69 5.76 17.26
N PHE A 488 12.03 6.15 18.35
CA PHE A 488 11.92 5.38 19.59
C PHE A 488 10.49 4.89 19.77
N GLU A 489 10.32 3.67 20.25
CA GLU A 489 9.01 3.09 20.54
C GLU A 489 9.06 2.24 21.80
N ILE A 490 7.97 2.31 22.56
CA ILE A 490 7.65 1.37 23.62
C ILE A 490 6.28 0.78 23.35
N GLY A 491 6.20 -0.54 23.38
CA GLY A 491 4.96 -1.26 23.13
C GLY A 491 4.70 -2.34 24.19
N PHE A 492 3.42 -2.55 24.46
CA PHE A 492 2.90 -3.61 25.30
C PHE A 492 1.82 -4.37 24.55
N GLN A 493 1.88 -5.69 24.65
CA GLN A 493 0.85 -6.56 24.12
C GLN A 493 0.57 -7.68 25.10
N GLY A 494 -0.70 -7.99 25.29
CA GLY A 494 -1.06 -9.05 26.20
C GLY A 494 -2.42 -9.66 25.89
N HIS A 495 -2.63 -10.85 26.47
CA HIS A 495 -3.91 -11.53 26.49
C HIS A 495 -4.13 -12.15 27.87
N SER A 496 -5.38 -12.26 28.27
CA SER A 496 -5.78 -12.86 29.54
C SER A 496 -7.06 -13.66 29.35
N LYS A 497 -7.08 -14.87 29.89
CA LYS A 497 -8.32 -15.61 30.10
C LYS A 497 -8.99 -15.05 31.36
N LEU A 498 -10.16 -14.45 31.20
CA LEU A 498 -10.96 -13.98 32.32
C LEU A 498 -11.69 -15.16 33.00
N ASN A 499 -12.13 -16.14 32.19
CA ASN A 499 -12.63 -17.46 32.59
C ASN A 499 -12.53 -18.41 31.40
N GLU A 500 -13.15 -19.58 31.47
CA GLU A 500 -13.07 -20.61 30.39
C GLU A 500 -13.65 -20.12 29.06
N LEU A 501 -14.64 -19.22 29.07
CA LEU A 501 -15.39 -18.76 27.91
C LEU A 501 -15.06 -17.33 27.47
N ASN A 502 -14.30 -16.58 28.25
CA ASN A 502 -14.07 -15.15 28.02
C ASN A 502 -12.58 -14.84 27.99
N ASN A 503 -12.18 -14.11 26.94
CA ASN A 503 -10.81 -13.67 26.73
C ASN A 503 -10.74 -12.14 26.63
N PHE A 504 -9.60 -11.60 27.00
CA PHE A 504 -9.26 -10.19 26.81
C PHE A 504 -7.89 -10.09 26.17
N SER A 505 -7.76 -9.30 25.12
CA SER A 505 -6.47 -8.97 24.51
C SER A 505 -6.33 -7.47 24.36
N TYR A 506 -5.09 -6.99 24.43
CA TYR A 506 -4.78 -5.58 24.28
C TYR A 506 -3.43 -5.37 23.62
N GLN A 507 -3.29 -4.24 22.95
CA GLN A 507 -2.05 -3.72 22.41
C GLN A 507 -1.99 -2.21 22.66
N LEU A 508 -0.86 -1.74 23.16
CA LEU A 508 -0.57 -0.33 23.38
C LEU A 508 0.81 -0.03 22.81
N SER A 509 0.95 1.07 22.07
CA SER A 509 2.22 1.51 21.52
C SER A 509 2.31 3.04 21.61
N ALA A 510 3.48 3.53 22.01
CA ALA A 510 3.84 4.94 22.02
C ALA A 510 5.17 5.12 21.29
N PHE A 511 5.24 6.07 20.38
CA PHE A 511 6.44 6.33 19.59
C PHE A 511 6.77 7.81 19.48
N TYR A 512 8.05 8.09 19.27
CA TYR A 512 8.59 9.42 19.05
C TYR A 512 9.68 9.35 17.98
N SER A 513 9.55 10.16 16.92
CA SER A 513 10.47 10.25 15.79
C SER A 513 11.04 11.66 15.70
N VAL A 514 12.33 11.79 15.50
CA VAL A 514 13.02 13.03 15.16
C VAL A 514 13.58 12.89 13.74
N TYR A 515 13.33 13.89 12.94
CA TYR A 515 13.76 13.92 11.54
C TYR A 515 14.91 14.91 11.35
N ASP A 516 15.94 14.47 10.62
CA ASP A 516 16.98 15.33 10.08
C ASP A 516 16.84 15.38 8.56
N ASN A 517 17.02 16.53 7.94
CA ASN A 517 16.91 16.76 6.50
C ASN A 517 15.55 16.31 5.92
N TYR A 518 14.44 16.51 6.63
CA TYR A 518 13.13 16.14 6.12
C TYR A 518 12.87 16.84 4.78
N ILE A 519 12.40 16.13 3.76
CA ILE A 519 12.16 16.69 2.43
C ILE A 519 10.76 17.28 2.37
N SER A 520 10.70 18.57 2.05
CA SER A 520 9.47 19.31 1.83
C SER A 520 9.61 20.17 0.56
N ALA A 521 8.57 20.91 0.17
CA ALA A 521 8.62 21.79 -0.97
C ALA A 521 8.28 23.25 -0.55
N VAL A 522 9.13 24.18 -0.93
CA VAL A 522 9.06 25.58 -0.54
C VAL A 522 8.94 26.47 -1.77
N VAL A 523 8.15 27.54 -1.68
CA VAL A 523 8.03 28.52 -2.76
C VAL A 523 9.37 29.22 -2.97
N ASP A 524 9.91 29.12 -4.17
CA ASP A 524 11.09 29.89 -4.60
C ASP A 524 10.67 31.07 -5.49
N THR A 525 10.78 32.27 -4.98
CA THR A 525 10.38 33.50 -5.69
C THR A 525 11.34 33.89 -6.82
N SER A 526 12.49 33.23 -6.94
CA SER A 526 13.43 33.42 -8.05
C SER A 526 13.05 32.56 -9.28
N ILE A 527 12.22 31.54 -9.11
CA ILE A 527 11.80 30.64 -10.18
C ILE A 527 10.33 30.88 -10.54
N PRO A 528 10.07 31.56 -11.67
CA PRO A 528 8.71 31.82 -12.11
C PRO A 528 8.01 30.53 -12.53
N ARG A 529 6.69 30.52 -12.42
CA ARG A 529 5.84 29.49 -13.00
C ARG A 529 6.10 29.36 -14.51
N LYS A 530 6.31 28.14 -15.02
CA LYS A 530 6.60 27.86 -16.42
C LYS A 530 5.34 27.90 -17.28
N PHE A 531 4.23 27.34 -16.77
CA PHE A 531 2.99 27.22 -17.52
C PHE A 531 1.94 28.21 -17.04
N MET A 532 1.34 28.95 -17.99
CA MET A 532 0.38 30.02 -17.70
C MET A 532 0.93 31.05 -16.70
N PRO A 533 2.04 31.73 -16.98
CA PRO A 533 2.77 32.60 -16.03
C PRO A 533 1.96 33.78 -15.52
N MET A 534 0.84 34.12 -16.17
CA MET A 534 -0.08 35.16 -15.72
C MET A 534 -1.07 34.72 -14.63
N LEU A 535 -1.17 33.40 -14.37
CA LEU A 535 -2.06 32.85 -13.36
C LEU A 535 -1.36 32.75 -12.00
N GLN A 536 -2.15 32.85 -10.94
CA GLN A 536 -1.67 32.57 -9.58
C GLN A 536 -1.64 31.05 -9.31
N PRO A 537 -0.69 30.56 -8.54
CA PRO A 537 0.51 31.26 -8.03
C PRO A 537 1.56 31.52 -9.12
N GLN A 538 2.27 32.64 -9.06
CA GLN A 538 3.24 33.06 -10.08
C GLN A 538 4.63 32.41 -9.96
N PHE A 539 4.92 31.79 -8.82
CA PHE A 539 6.20 31.15 -8.53
C PHE A 539 6.09 29.65 -8.42
N THR A 540 7.23 28.99 -8.42
CA THR A 540 7.36 27.53 -8.38
C THR A 540 7.78 27.10 -6.97
N LYS A 541 7.33 25.94 -6.53
CA LYS A 541 7.86 25.26 -5.34
C LYS A 541 9.03 24.37 -5.72
N VAL A 542 10.10 24.44 -4.93
CA VAL A 542 11.30 23.63 -5.08
C VAL A 542 11.39 22.67 -3.89
N PHE A 543 11.70 21.41 -4.16
CA PHE A 543 11.97 20.47 -3.08
C PHE A 543 13.25 20.84 -2.33
N THR A 544 13.17 20.85 -1.01
CA THR A 544 14.28 21.24 -0.13
C THR A 544 14.30 20.41 1.14
N ASN A 545 15.45 20.32 1.78
CA ASN A 545 15.56 19.74 3.12
C ASN A 545 15.20 20.79 4.17
N ILE A 546 14.41 20.40 5.16
CA ILE A 546 14.14 21.17 6.37
C ILE A 546 14.81 20.47 7.56
N ASP A 547 15.30 21.25 8.52
CA ASP A 547 16.24 20.71 9.53
C ASP A 547 15.55 20.21 10.80
N ASP A 548 14.40 20.76 11.18
CA ASP A 548 13.78 20.49 12.48
C ASP A 548 12.31 20.05 12.37
N ALA A 549 12.11 18.73 12.33
CA ALA A 549 10.78 18.13 12.31
C ALA A 549 10.69 16.94 13.29
N TYR A 550 9.49 16.71 13.83
CA TYR A 550 9.25 15.53 14.66
C TYR A 550 7.84 14.97 14.48
N LYS A 551 7.68 13.73 14.90
CA LYS A 551 6.41 13.00 14.97
C LYS A 551 6.31 12.23 16.28
N THR A 552 5.13 12.24 16.90
CA THR A 552 4.82 11.41 18.06
C THR A 552 3.42 10.83 17.95
N GLY A 553 3.18 9.69 18.53
CA GLY A 553 1.85 9.09 18.46
C GLY A 553 1.61 8.00 19.49
N LEU A 554 0.34 7.66 19.60
CA LEU A 554 -0.20 6.62 20.47
C LEU A 554 -1.13 5.75 19.66
N GLU A 555 -1.01 4.44 19.81
CA GLU A 555 -1.94 3.44 19.29
C GLU A 555 -2.45 2.59 20.44
N PHE A 556 -3.73 2.34 20.43
CA PHE A 556 -4.38 1.50 21.41
C PHE A 556 -5.37 0.55 20.73
N MET A 557 -5.37 -0.70 21.14
CA MET A 557 -6.35 -1.70 20.75
C MET A 557 -6.69 -2.57 21.93
N PHE A 558 -7.96 -2.88 22.10
CA PHE A 558 -8.39 -3.97 22.97
C PHE A 558 -9.52 -4.76 22.33
N LYS A 559 -9.63 -6.04 22.71
CA LYS A 559 -10.70 -6.94 22.30
C LYS A 559 -11.12 -7.77 23.49
N PHE A 560 -12.42 -7.72 23.82
CA PHE A 560 -13.09 -8.65 24.71
C PHE A 560 -13.81 -9.70 23.87
N GLU A 561 -13.52 -10.96 24.11
CA GLU A 561 -14.25 -12.09 23.57
C GLU A 561 -15.11 -12.69 24.69
N LEU A 562 -16.41 -12.81 24.41
CA LEU A 562 -17.41 -13.29 25.34
C LEU A 562 -18.05 -14.55 24.78
N LEU A 563 -18.19 -15.60 25.61
CA LEU A 563 -18.80 -16.87 25.21
C LEU A 563 -18.14 -17.45 23.95
N GLU A 564 -16.81 -17.23 23.78
CA GLU A 564 -15.97 -17.65 22.65
C GLU A 564 -16.26 -16.97 21.32
N ASP A 565 -17.52 -16.64 21.00
CA ASP A 565 -17.95 -16.19 19.67
C ASP A 565 -18.27 -14.70 19.60
N TYR A 566 -18.73 -14.10 20.70
CA TYR A 566 -19.10 -12.68 20.71
C TYR A 566 -17.89 -11.84 21.07
N TYR A 567 -17.79 -10.66 20.48
CA TYR A 567 -16.70 -9.76 20.80
C TYR A 567 -17.11 -8.29 20.82
N PHE A 568 -16.38 -7.54 21.64
CA PHE A 568 -16.32 -6.08 21.59
C PHE A 568 -14.86 -5.68 21.41
N GLN A 569 -14.60 -4.81 20.44
CA GLN A 569 -13.25 -4.36 20.09
C GLN A 569 -13.23 -2.83 19.94
N ASN A 570 -12.16 -2.20 20.41
CA ASN A 570 -11.81 -0.84 20.08
C ASN A 570 -10.42 -0.79 19.47
N GLN A 571 -10.24 0.08 18.48
CA GLN A 571 -8.94 0.44 17.90
C GLN A 571 -8.89 1.97 17.81
N SER A 572 -7.84 2.57 18.34
CA SER A 572 -7.65 4.02 18.34
C SER A 572 -6.22 4.37 17.98
N ALA A 573 -6.05 5.41 17.17
CA ALA A 573 -4.76 5.92 16.75
C ALA A 573 -4.73 7.44 16.78
N TYR A 574 -3.64 8.00 17.27
CA TYR A 574 -3.36 9.43 17.28
C TYR A 574 -1.93 9.69 16.89
N VAL A 575 -1.74 10.61 15.95
CA VAL A 575 -0.42 11.08 15.52
C VAL A 575 -0.38 12.60 15.53
N ARG A 576 0.68 13.12 16.08
CA ARG A 576 1.01 14.56 16.04
C ARG A 576 2.34 14.74 15.34
N THR A 577 2.35 15.61 14.34
CA THR A 577 3.56 16.00 13.60
C THR A 577 3.85 17.48 13.80
N LYS A 578 5.09 17.88 13.62
CA LYS A 578 5.51 19.28 13.66
C LYS A 578 6.68 19.52 12.73
N ASN A 579 6.53 20.51 11.87
CA ASN A 579 7.59 21.21 11.17
C ASN A 579 7.90 22.48 11.96
N LYS A 580 9.05 22.54 12.63
CA LYS A 580 9.39 23.70 13.46
C LYS A 580 9.86 24.88 12.63
N ASP A 581 10.47 24.64 11.47
CA ASP A 581 10.97 25.67 10.57
C ASP A 581 9.81 26.56 10.04
N PHE A 582 8.64 25.93 9.78
CA PHE A 582 7.47 26.64 9.29
C PHE A 582 6.41 26.91 10.37
N GLY A 583 6.59 26.35 11.57
CA GLY A 583 5.63 26.51 12.66
C GLY A 583 4.33 25.74 12.49
N GLU A 584 4.20 24.85 11.52
CA GLU A 584 3.00 24.07 11.15
C GLU A 584 3.17 22.56 11.38
N SER A 585 2.20 21.73 11.02
CA SER A 585 2.34 20.28 10.98
C SER A 585 3.14 19.85 9.75
N LEU A 586 3.66 18.61 9.75
CA LEU A 586 4.08 17.98 8.50
C LEU A 586 2.84 17.65 7.65
N PRO A 587 2.97 17.64 6.32
CA PRO A 587 1.87 17.26 5.42
C PRO A 587 1.34 15.87 5.69
N LEU A 588 0.07 15.64 5.34
CA LEU A 588 -0.62 14.35 5.42
C LEU A 588 -0.68 13.78 6.83
N ASN A 589 -0.88 14.66 7.82
CA ASN A 589 -1.05 14.30 9.22
C ASN A 589 -2.50 13.82 9.46
N PRO A 590 -2.76 12.51 9.74
CA PRO A 590 -4.13 12.03 9.94
C PRO A 590 -4.75 12.59 11.23
N PRO A 591 -6.09 12.76 11.29
CA PRO A 591 -6.78 13.07 12.52
C PRO A 591 -6.74 11.92 13.53
N PHE A 592 -7.16 12.15 14.76
CA PHE A 592 -7.45 11.06 15.69
C PHE A 592 -8.61 10.22 15.14
N THR A 593 -8.43 8.90 15.16
CA THR A 593 -9.46 7.93 14.76
C THR A 593 -9.71 6.92 15.87
N SER A 594 -10.96 6.52 16.03
CA SER A 594 -11.36 5.45 16.95
C SER A 594 -12.47 4.62 16.33
N THR A 595 -12.27 3.31 16.26
CA THR A 595 -13.24 2.35 15.73
C THR A 595 -13.71 1.43 16.84
N PHE A 596 -15.01 1.37 17.05
CA PHE A 596 -15.68 0.46 17.96
C PHE A 596 -16.40 -0.62 17.17
N SER A 597 -16.17 -1.87 17.49
CA SER A 597 -16.81 -3.00 16.83
C SER A 597 -17.46 -3.92 17.84
N ILE A 598 -18.67 -4.32 17.58
CA ILE A 598 -19.37 -5.40 18.29
C ILE A 598 -19.78 -6.45 17.27
N GLY A 599 -19.60 -7.71 17.58
CA GLY A 599 -19.93 -8.75 16.62
C GLY A 599 -19.99 -10.14 17.21
N VAL A 600 -20.38 -11.06 16.35
CA VAL A 600 -20.35 -12.51 16.55
C VAL A 600 -19.58 -13.12 15.39
N ASP A 601 -18.70 -14.06 15.67
CA ASP A 601 -17.88 -14.75 14.67
C ASP A 601 -17.87 -16.25 14.95
N LYS A 602 -18.86 -16.96 14.39
CA LYS A 602 -18.99 -18.40 14.46
C LYS A 602 -18.49 -19.06 13.19
N GLU A 603 -18.24 -20.36 13.26
CA GLU A 603 -17.74 -21.16 12.13
C GLU A 603 -18.56 -20.96 10.85
N ASN A 604 -19.89 -20.92 10.97
CA ASN A 604 -20.80 -20.91 9.82
C ASN A 604 -21.47 -19.54 9.56
N TYR A 605 -21.36 -18.58 10.46
CA TYR A 605 -21.91 -17.23 10.26
C TYR A 605 -21.20 -16.20 11.09
N TRP A 606 -21.25 -14.97 10.64
CA TRP A 606 -20.68 -13.81 11.33
C TRP A 606 -21.58 -12.60 11.17
N ALA A 607 -21.53 -11.71 12.14
CA ALA A 607 -22.16 -10.41 12.08
C ALA A 607 -21.29 -9.39 12.81
N LYS A 608 -21.22 -8.15 12.30
CA LYS A 608 -20.42 -7.07 12.86
C LYS A 608 -21.15 -5.75 12.69
N ALA A 609 -21.27 -4.97 13.75
CA ALA A 609 -21.57 -3.55 13.70
C ALA A 609 -20.30 -2.78 14.06
N GLN A 610 -19.93 -1.80 13.23
CA GLN A 610 -18.69 -1.04 13.35
C GLN A 610 -19.00 0.45 13.31
N TYR A 611 -18.72 1.15 14.42
CA TYR A 611 -18.85 2.58 14.55
C TYR A 611 -17.49 3.23 14.45
N ASN A 612 -17.32 4.11 13.47
CA ASN A 612 -16.08 4.82 13.18
C ASN A 612 -16.23 6.29 13.59
N LEU A 613 -15.32 6.77 14.41
CA LEU A 613 -15.22 8.14 14.84
C LEU A 613 -13.91 8.74 14.36
N THR A 614 -13.99 9.87 13.68
CA THR A 614 -12.83 10.66 13.23
C THR A 614 -12.99 12.09 13.76
N SER A 615 -11.98 12.57 14.47
CA SER A 615 -12.00 13.92 15.00
C SER A 615 -11.79 14.97 13.90
N LYS A 616 -12.19 16.23 14.18
CA LYS A 616 -11.76 17.38 13.38
C LYS A 616 -10.24 17.39 13.29
N GLN A 617 -9.69 17.66 12.08
CA GLN A 617 -8.27 17.92 11.88
C GLN A 617 -8.00 19.42 11.72
N SER A 618 -7.31 19.98 12.70
CA SER A 618 -6.86 21.37 12.70
C SER A 618 -5.32 21.51 12.72
N HIS A 619 -4.61 20.38 12.82
CA HIS A 619 -3.17 20.35 12.78
C HIS A 619 -2.71 20.06 11.34
N ILE A 620 -2.67 21.07 10.53
CA ILE A 620 -2.49 21.05 9.08
C ILE A 620 -1.16 21.65 8.65
N ALA A 621 -0.80 21.43 7.38
CA ALA A 621 0.33 22.03 6.67
C ALA A 621 -0.19 23.00 5.59
N PRO A 622 -0.49 24.28 5.93
CA PRO A 622 -0.94 25.26 4.95
C PRO A 622 0.07 25.48 3.82
N SER A 623 1.36 25.33 4.09
CA SER A 623 2.40 25.42 3.05
C SER A 623 2.29 24.32 2.00
N PHE A 624 1.60 23.20 2.30
CA PHE A 624 1.32 22.10 1.36
C PHE A 624 -0.04 22.25 0.65
N GLY A 625 -0.85 23.23 1.05
CA GLY A 625 -2.20 23.46 0.54
C GLY A 625 -3.29 22.76 1.34
N GLU A 626 -2.99 22.23 2.52
CA GLU A 626 -3.98 21.61 3.39
C GLU A 626 -4.90 22.65 4.04
N THR A 627 -6.16 22.25 4.22
CA THR A 627 -7.18 23.00 4.96
C THR A 627 -7.71 22.15 6.11
N GLU A 628 -8.27 22.80 7.12
CA GLU A 628 -8.96 22.08 8.20
C GLU A 628 -10.13 21.25 7.65
N THR A 629 -10.33 20.06 8.21
CA THR A 629 -11.45 19.18 7.87
C THR A 629 -12.31 18.90 9.10
N ALA A 630 -13.63 18.84 8.91
CA ALA A 630 -14.56 18.48 9.97
C ALA A 630 -14.35 17.04 10.45
N GLY A 631 -14.67 16.76 11.70
CA GLY A 631 -14.81 15.39 12.18
C GLY A 631 -16.11 14.77 11.67
N TYR A 632 -16.18 13.46 11.68
CA TYR A 632 -17.35 12.70 11.23
C TYR A 632 -17.48 11.36 11.97
N GLU A 633 -18.66 10.79 11.86
CA GLU A 633 -19.03 9.52 12.47
C GLU A 633 -19.78 8.65 11.45
N THR A 634 -19.40 7.39 11.31
CA THR A 634 -20.12 6.45 10.42
C THR A 634 -20.42 5.15 11.14
N LEU A 635 -21.49 4.49 10.71
CA LEU A 635 -21.87 3.16 11.18
C LEU A 635 -21.93 2.22 9.98
N ASP A 636 -21.25 1.08 10.09
CA ASP A 636 -21.31 -0.02 9.13
C ASP A 636 -21.94 -1.25 9.80
N VAL A 637 -22.82 -1.95 9.09
CA VAL A 637 -23.40 -3.23 9.52
C VAL A 637 -23.10 -4.28 8.48
N LYS A 638 -22.52 -5.40 8.91
CA LYS A 638 -21.98 -6.46 8.03
C LYS A 638 -22.46 -7.80 8.54
N LEU A 639 -22.92 -8.67 7.62
CA LEU A 639 -23.44 -9.99 7.91
C LEU A 639 -22.93 -10.99 6.87
N GLY A 640 -22.72 -12.23 7.27
CA GLY A 640 -22.39 -13.29 6.32
C GLY A 640 -22.55 -14.69 6.90
N ALA A 641 -22.63 -15.66 6.00
CA ALA A 641 -22.75 -17.06 6.34
C ALA A 641 -22.02 -17.95 5.33
N THR A 642 -21.48 -19.07 5.81
CA THR A 642 -20.94 -20.16 4.99
C THR A 642 -21.93 -21.32 4.99
N LEU A 643 -22.48 -21.60 3.81
CA LEU A 643 -23.45 -22.67 3.59
C LEU A 643 -22.74 -23.87 2.94
N PHE A 644 -23.12 -25.07 3.36
CA PHE A 644 -22.61 -26.34 2.81
C PHE A 644 -21.07 -26.42 2.78
N LYS A 645 -20.36 -25.70 3.68
CA LYS A 645 -18.89 -25.58 3.78
C LYS A 645 -18.19 -24.88 2.59
N ASN A 646 -18.86 -24.72 1.47
CA ASN A 646 -18.29 -24.33 0.19
C ASN A 646 -18.78 -22.97 -0.32
N ILE A 647 -19.96 -22.54 0.09
CA ILE A 647 -20.59 -21.30 -0.38
C ILE A 647 -20.59 -20.27 0.74
N THR A 648 -19.92 -19.16 0.54
CA THR A 648 -19.96 -18.05 1.48
C THR A 648 -20.74 -16.89 0.86
N LEU A 649 -21.72 -16.39 1.59
CA LEU A 649 -22.53 -15.23 1.25
C LEU A 649 -22.27 -14.13 2.28
N GLY A 650 -22.27 -12.89 1.85
CA GLY A 650 -22.22 -11.74 2.75
C GLY A 650 -22.95 -10.56 2.18
N VAL A 651 -23.49 -9.75 3.07
CA VAL A 651 -24.12 -8.48 2.79
C VAL A 651 -23.67 -7.45 3.80
N ALA A 652 -23.60 -6.18 3.38
CA ALA A 652 -23.34 -5.09 4.29
C ALA A 652 -24.12 -3.82 3.89
N CYS A 653 -24.36 -2.98 4.88
CA CYS A 653 -24.74 -1.59 4.70
C CYS A 653 -23.61 -0.74 5.29
N LEU A 654 -22.90 -0.03 4.43
CA LEU A 654 -21.82 0.88 4.81
C LEU A 654 -22.39 2.30 4.90
N ASN A 655 -21.85 3.10 5.82
CA ASN A 655 -22.33 4.46 6.10
C ASN A 655 -23.85 4.49 6.27
N VAL A 656 -24.38 3.74 7.25
CA VAL A 656 -25.83 3.58 7.51
C VAL A 656 -26.53 4.93 7.67
N PHE A 657 -25.84 5.92 8.24
CA PHE A 657 -26.40 7.26 8.51
C PHE A 657 -26.43 8.15 7.26
N ASP A 658 -25.84 7.73 6.15
CA ASP A 658 -25.72 8.50 4.91
C ASP A 658 -24.97 9.82 5.14
N GLU A 659 -23.97 9.79 6.02
CA GLU A 659 -23.16 10.96 6.37
C GLU A 659 -22.34 11.43 5.17
N THR A 660 -22.35 12.74 4.92
CA THR A 660 -21.47 13.38 3.93
C THR A 660 -20.19 13.80 4.60
N TYR A 661 -19.09 13.17 4.26
CA TYR A 661 -17.80 13.44 4.89
C TYR A 661 -16.64 13.32 3.91
N SER A 662 -15.51 13.89 4.28
CA SER A 662 -14.23 13.75 3.57
C SER A 662 -13.15 13.30 4.53
N ASN A 663 -12.35 12.33 4.14
CA ASN A 663 -11.12 12.02 4.86
C ASN A 663 -10.14 13.19 4.70
N HIS A 664 -9.43 13.56 5.76
CA HIS A 664 -8.48 14.67 5.74
C HIS A 664 -7.39 14.53 4.68
N LEU A 665 -6.94 13.30 4.39
CA LEU A 665 -5.88 13.00 3.43
C LEU A 665 -6.37 12.93 1.98
N ASN A 666 -7.67 13.04 1.73
CA ASN A 666 -8.19 13.08 0.36
C ASN A 666 -7.72 14.35 -0.36
N PHE A 667 -7.36 14.21 -1.62
CA PHE A 667 -7.09 15.37 -2.46
C PHE A 667 -8.34 16.22 -2.63
N SER A 668 -8.14 17.51 -2.90
CA SER A 668 -9.24 18.41 -3.27
C SER A 668 -9.65 18.21 -4.72
N TYR A 669 -10.93 18.47 -5.03
CA TYR A 669 -11.43 18.47 -6.40
C TYR A 669 -10.60 19.39 -7.30
N ARG A 670 -10.31 18.95 -8.51
CA ARG A 670 -9.45 19.68 -9.45
C ARG A 670 -9.95 19.66 -10.86
N ASN A 671 -10.01 20.88 -11.49
CA ASN A 671 -10.46 21.04 -12.86
C ASN A 671 -11.83 20.39 -13.17
N GLN A 672 -12.69 20.34 -12.16
CA GLN A 672 -14.05 19.86 -12.28
C GLN A 672 -14.99 21.07 -12.34
N PRO A 673 -15.89 21.16 -13.35
CA PRO A 673 -16.72 22.35 -13.54
C PRO A 673 -17.71 22.61 -12.39
N ASP A 674 -18.13 21.56 -11.69
CA ASP A 674 -19.21 21.60 -10.71
C ASP A 674 -18.71 21.60 -9.24
N PHE A 675 -17.39 21.60 -9.03
CA PHE A 675 -16.81 21.48 -7.70
C PHE A 675 -15.83 22.62 -7.38
N ASN A 676 -15.96 23.18 -6.19
CA ASN A 676 -14.94 24.05 -5.61
C ASN A 676 -13.73 23.20 -5.16
N MET A 677 -12.59 23.85 -4.90
CA MET A 677 -11.41 23.18 -4.33
C MET A 677 -11.66 22.82 -2.85
N SER A 678 -12.46 21.77 -2.62
CA SER A 678 -12.69 21.15 -1.31
C SER A 678 -12.21 19.69 -1.36
N PRO A 679 -11.90 19.06 -0.22
CA PRO A 679 -11.52 17.65 -0.20
C PRO A 679 -12.61 16.76 -0.78
N ILE A 680 -12.20 15.73 -1.54
CA ILE A 680 -13.10 14.73 -2.14
C ILE A 680 -13.94 14.09 -1.04
N THR A 681 -15.28 14.12 -1.22
CA THR A 681 -16.23 13.44 -0.32
C THR A 681 -16.18 11.92 -0.51
N GLU A 682 -16.44 11.19 0.55
CA GLU A 682 -16.53 9.73 0.54
C GLU A 682 -17.94 9.26 0.12
N PRO A 683 -18.09 7.99 -0.28
CA PRO A 683 -19.39 7.46 -0.65
C PRO A 683 -20.43 7.61 0.49
N GLY A 684 -21.64 8.02 0.13
CA GLY A 684 -22.82 7.95 0.98
C GLY A 684 -23.19 6.51 1.30
N ARG A 685 -24.42 6.26 1.71
CA ARG A 685 -24.89 4.90 2.05
C ARG A 685 -24.70 3.94 0.89
N ASN A 686 -24.07 2.78 1.19
CA ASN A 686 -23.77 1.78 0.20
C ASN A 686 -24.19 0.38 0.67
N PHE A 687 -25.01 -0.30 -0.11
CA PHE A 687 -25.34 -1.71 0.13
C PHE A 687 -24.40 -2.58 -0.70
N THR A 688 -23.79 -3.56 -0.06
CA THR A 688 -22.86 -4.48 -0.71
C THR A 688 -23.32 -5.91 -0.53
N ALA A 689 -23.01 -6.75 -1.52
CA ALA A 689 -23.24 -8.19 -1.45
C ALA A 689 -22.10 -8.94 -2.11
N PHE A 690 -21.73 -10.09 -1.60
CA PHE A 690 -20.81 -11.00 -2.26
C PHE A 690 -21.23 -12.45 -2.14
N LEU A 691 -20.83 -13.22 -3.13
CA LEU A 691 -20.94 -14.67 -3.19
C LEU A 691 -19.56 -15.25 -3.47
N GLN A 692 -19.16 -16.27 -2.72
CA GLN A 692 -17.95 -17.04 -3.00
C GLN A 692 -18.28 -18.54 -2.98
N TYR A 693 -17.71 -19.25 -3.95
CA TYR A 693 -17.75 -20.71 -4.02
C TYR A 693 -16.32 -21.27 -4.01
N LYS A 694 -16.06 -22.24 -3.14
CA LYS A 694 -14.80 -22.99 -3.04
C LYS A 694 -15.05 -24.46 -3.40
N PHE A 695 -14.14 -25.08 -4.13
CA PHE A 695 -14.23 -26.48 -4.54
C PHE A 695 -12.86 -27.14 -4.63
#